data_93e1967aebc452dfa50329275bb6f086
#
_entry.id   93e1967aebc452dfa50329275bb6f086
#
_cell.length_a   1.000
_cell.length_b   1.000
_cell.length_c   1.000
_cell.angle_alpha   90.00
_cell.angle_beta   90.00
_cell.angle_gamma   90.00
#
_symmetry.space_group_name_H-M   'P 1'
#
loop_
_entity.id
_entity.type
_entity.pdbx_description
1 polymer ?
#
loop_
_entity_poly.entity_id
_entity_poly.type
_entity_poly.pdbx_seq_one_letter_code
_entity_poly.pdbx_strand_id
1 'polypeptide(L)'
;LILDGRRFLIVGHRGAAARAPENTASSLAAGIDGGADLIEVDVGLSRDGRVVLLHDTTLDRTTNGRGPLRGLDWGRIGALDAGSWFSRRYAGEPPIDLDDALAIVRPRVPLIVELKPVGRERPRGVDAADRATVDGVLAAFERTGGVRGVTMSSAGWTLLDHAAQRVRGLDLALTVGSAETRDPIAWAQRVGATALHPNRRLCTPSFVARARGMGLLVIAYTVNRASELAPLLNAGVDGVFTDDPAALRRLLSRRTAAPSARGTLTLGIDQGSGGTRAVLIDAKDAVVASHATSVPSRRDAGGAIVQDAEAVAASVTRAAGPLVRASGRRIAAAGLAVQRSSLVVWRASDGRPVTPVLSWRAGTPAKIPESVAAAEHAVHRSTGLTARYPYGAIRLAALCAESPRIAGGLRDGDLVAGPLGAFLVARLAEGAAAACDPSLAQRTLAYDLNQRGFSAELAALYGIESSFWPAVSPSAGARGRLRIGRSHVPLNALLGDVGAAARSVLGEIADATDGALVLGTGGFVVVPTGRTPRHVDGLLTTLLYEDAEGPVYAIEGTVHGLVAGIVEAGRRGGWAELAPERIAARAGGAARAPRVDAALEGTGTPDWRPPAGLDVEPGAFEPAEIVRGTIDDLAARFGRIAELLHKAASCPARFVAAGGLAFAPHLTSRISEVMGTPVIVDSRPDRTAVGAAMLARDGR
;
A
#
# COMPACT_ATOMS: atom_id res chain seq x y z
N LEU A 1 1.77 -8.02 11.43
CA LEU A 1 1.89 -9.35 10.85
C LEU A 1 1.14 -9.42 9.52
N ILE A 2 1.63 -10.18 8.53
CA ILE A 2 0.90 -10.42 7.28
C ILE A 2 0.30 -11.83 7.36
N LEU A 3 -1.02 -11.92 7.23
CA LEU A 3 -1.80 -13.16 7.18
C LEU A 3 -2.61 -13.19 5.89
N ASP A 4 -2.53 -14.29 5.14
CA ASP A 4 -3.20 -14.43 3.84
C ASP A 4 -2.99 -13.20 2.95
N GLY A 5 -1.76 -12.63 3.04
CA GLY A 5 -1.31 -11.46 2.32
C GLY A 5 -1.84 -10.11 2.79
N ARG A 6 -2.58 -10.03 3.88
CA ARG A 6 -3.07 -8.78 4.49
C ARG A 6 -2.28 -8.44 5.73
N ARG A 7 -2.13 -7.14 6.02
CA ARG A 7 -1.63 -6.71 7.31
C ARG A 7 -2.67 -7.04 8.37
N PHE A 8 -2.38 -8.04 9.21
CA PHE A 8 -3.18 -8.40 10.36
C PHE A 8 -2.63 -7.71 11.61
N LEU A 9 -3.47 -6.95 12.30
CA LEU A 9 -3.09 -6.15 13.43
C LEU A 9 -3.29 -6.93 14.74
N ILE A 10 -2.27 -6.91 15.59
CA ILE A 10 -2.34 -7.43 16.96
C ILE A 10 -2.38 -6.23 17.88
N VAL A 11 -3.49 -6.04 18.57
CA VAL A 11 -3.68 -4.99 19.57
C VAL A 11 -3.47 -5.57 20.97
N GLY A 12 -2.50 -5.02 21.70
CA GLY A 12 -2.30 -5.35 23.11
C GLY A 12 -3.38 -4.72 23.97
N HIS A 13 -4.32 -5.53 24.46
CA HIS A 13 -5.47 -5.13 25.26
C HIS A 13 -5.00 -4.74 26.65
N ARG A 14 -5.18 -3.47 27.04
CA ARG A 14 -4.64 -2.87 28.27
C ARG A 14 -3.14 -3.10 28.43
N GLY A 15 -2.41 -3.12 27.30
CA GLY A 15 -1.03 -3.54 27.20
C GLY A 15 -0.88 -5.04 26.91
N ALA A 16 -0.50 -5.83 27.90
CA ALA A 16 -0.44 -7.29 27.87
C ALA A 16 -1.05 -7.85 29.17
N ALA A 17 -2.36 -7.69 29.33
CA ALA A 17 -3.09 -7.95 30.58
C ALA A 17 -2.96 -9.39 31.11
N ALA A 18 -2.54 -10.37 30.29
CA ALA A 18 -2.23 -11.72 30.74
C ALA A 18 -0.77 -11.87 31.25
N ARG A 19 0.08 -10.86 31.12
CA ARG A 19 1.51 -10.91 31.45
C ARG A 19 1.92 -9.94 32.55
N ALA A 20 1.22 -8.83 32.68
CA ALA A 20 1.46 -7.78 33.65
C ALA A 20 0.14 -7.12 34.05
N PRO A 21 0.07 -6.39 35.20
CA PRO A 21 -1.16 -5.74 35.64
C PRO A 21 -1.70 -4.78 34.58
N GLU A 22 -2.96 -4.97 34.18
CA GLU A 22 -3.61 -4.19 33.12
C GLU A 22 -3.49 -2.68 33.34
N ASN A 23 -3.34 -1.90 32.24
CA ASN A 23 -3.28 -0.44 32.26
C ASN A 23 -2.14 0.15 33.11
N THR A 24 -1.02 -0.58 33.30
CA THR A 24 0.18 -0.10 33.98
C THR A 24 1.37 0.01 33.02
N ALA A 25 2.42 0.70 33.43
CA ALA A 25 3.65 0.85 32.64
C ALA A 25 4.26 -0.51 32.25
N SER A 26 4.28 -1.47 33.19
CA SER A 26 4.78 -2.83 32.92
C SER A 26 3.94 -3.56 31.87
N SER A 27 2.61 -3.39 31.88
CA SER A 27 1.74 -4.01 30.89
C SER A 27 1.92 -3.41 29.50
N LEU A 28 2.05 -2.09 29.40
CA LEU A 28 2.31 -1.41 28.14
C LEU A 28 3.64 -1.87 27.53
N ALA A 29 4.71 -1.89 28.33
CA ALA A 29 6.02 -2.36 27.91
C ALA A 29 5.96 -3.84 27.47
N ALA A 30 5.32 -4.73 28.25
CA ALA A 30 5.16 -6.14 27.91
C ALA A 30 4.35 -6.35 26.62
N GLY A 31 3.35 -5.52 26.35
CA GLY A 31 2.58 -5.54 25.10
C GLY A 31 3.44 -5.20 23.90
N ILE A 32 4.20 -4.12 23.99
CA ILE A 32 5.12 -3.66 22.93
C ILE A 32 6.21 -4.71 22.68
N ASP A 33 6.88 -5.18 23.73
CA ASP A 33 7.97 -6.18 23.63
C ASP A 33 7.43 -7.55 23.18
N GLY A 34 6.16 -7.85 23.47
CA GLY A 34 5.43 -8.99 22.94
C GLY A 34 5.08 -8.88 21.46
N GLY A 35 5.39 -7.73 20.84
CA GLY A 35 5.21 -7.50 19.41
C GLY A 35 3.78 -7.10 19.03
N ALA A 36 3.04 -6.42 19.90
CA ALA A 36 1.79 -5.76 19.52
C ALA A 36 2.07 -4.72 18.41
N ASP A 37 1.16 -4.61 17.46
CA ASP A 37 1.20 -3.59 16.40
C ASP A 37 0.60 -2.26 16.87
N LEU A 38 -0.31 -2.31 17.87
CA LEU A 38 -0.90 -1.20 18.60
C LEU A 38 -1.07 -1.61 20.05
N ILE A 39 -1.10 -0.63 20.96
CA ILE A 39 -1.51 -0.84 22.35
C ILE A 39 -2.87 -0.17 22.55
N GLU A 40 -3.72 -0.79 23.35
CA GLU A 40 -4.98 -0.20 23.79
C GLU A 40 -4.95 0.01 25.31
N VAL A 41 -5.56 1.11 25.74
CA VAL A 41 -5.73 1.48 27.16
C VAL A 41 -7.12 2.04 27.41
N ASP A 42 -7.66 1.76 28.60
CA ASP A 42 -8.89 2.37 29.10
C ASP A 42 -8.59 3.59 29.94
N VAL A 43 -9.42 4.63 29.83
CA VAL A 43 -9.21 5.87 30.60
C VAL A 43 -10.47 6.34 31.34
N GLY A 44 -10.22 6.92 32.50
CA GLY A 44 -11.21 7.64 33.29
C GLY A 44 -10.61 8.92 33.87
N LEU A 45 -11.44 9.75 34.53
CA LEU A 45 -11.04 11.02 35.14
C LEU A 45 -10.98 10.91 36.65
N SER A 46 -9.91 11.42 37.27
CA SER A 46 -9.83 11.72 38.71
C SER A 46 -10.71 12.93 39.08
N ARG A 47 -10.88 13.20 40.37
CA ARG A 47 -11.66 14.34 40.88
C ARG A 47 -11.08 15.69 40.40
N ASP A 48 -9.77 15.81 40.38
CA ASP A 48 -9.02 16.99 39.93
C ASP A 48 -8.77 17.06 38.41
N GLY A 49 -9.43 16.18 37.61
CA GLY A 49 -9.43 16.24 36.17
C GLY A 49 -8.22 15.58 35.46
N ARG A 50 -7.40 14.79 36.20
CA ARG A 50 -6.33 14.01 35.57
C ARG A 50 -6.90 12.79 34.87
N VAL A 51 -6.42 12.50 33.65
CA VAL A 51 -6.82 11.31 32.86
C VAL A 51 -5.99 10.13 33.32
N VAL A 52 -6.59 9.17 33.98
CA VAL A 52 -5.94 8.01 34.61
C VAL A 52 -6.26 6.75 33.82
N LEU A 53 -5.30 5.85 33.65
CA LEU A 53 -5.51 4.55 33.03
C LEU A 53 -6.24 3.62 34.02
N LEU A 54 -7.50 3.35 33.75
CA LEU A 54 -8.31 2.44 34.55
C LEU A 54 -9.54 1.99 33.75
N HIS A 55 -9.82 0.66 33.73
CA HIS A 55 -10.97 0.12 33.05
C HIS A 55 -12.29 0.36 33.82
N ASP A 56 -12.27 0.11 35.10
CA ASP A 56 -13.46 0.20 35.97
C ASP A 56 -13.71 1.63 36.42
N THR A 57 -14.92 1.94 36.76
CA THR A 57 -15.26 3.25 37.35
C THR A 57 -14.80 3.38 38.80
N THR A 58 -14.32 2.27 39.42
CA THR A 58 -13.82 2.21 40.80
C THR A 58 -12.41 1.61 40.86
N LEU A 59 -11.69 1.90 41.94
CA LEU A 59 -10.30 1.48 42.18
C LEU A 59 -10.18 0.05 42.70
N ASP A 60 -11.27 -0.58 43.12
CA ASP A 60 -11.35 -1.74 44.03
C ASP A 60 -10.72 -3.01 43.44
N ARG A 61 -10.79 -3.24 42.10
CA ARG A 61 -10.38 -4.50 41.46
C ARG A 61 -8.88 -4.54 41.19
N THR A 62 -8.33 -3.44 40.72
CA THR A 62 -6.96 -3.40 40.14
C THR A 62 -5.99 -2.53 40.95
N THR A 63 -6.42 -2.05 42.15
CA THR A 63 -5.54 -1.32 43.04
C THR A 63 -5.83 -1.71 44.52
N ASN A 64 -4.96 -1.27 45.41
CA ASN A 64 -5.21 -1.35 46.85
C ASN A 64 -6.12 -0.21 47.38
N GLY A 65 -6.56 0.70 46.48
CA GLY A 65 -7.55 1.76 46.78
C GLY A 65 -8.98 1.24 46.74
N ARG A 66 -9.93 2.09 47.21
CA ARG A 66 -11.35 1.75 47.20
C ARG A 66 -12.22 2.94 46.79
N GLY A 67 -13.37 2.60 46.20
CA GLY A 67 -14.37 3.57 45.78
C GLY A 67 -14.16 4.15 44.37
N PRO A 68 -14.98 5.14 44.00
CA PRO A 68 -15.00 5.65 42.64
C PRO A 68 -13.72 6.45 42.31
N LEU A 69 -13.19 6.23 41.10
CA LEU A 69 -12.03 6.97 40.59
C LEU A 69 -12.20 8.49 40.71
N ARG A 70 -13.37 8.99 40.37
CA ARG A 70 -13.73 10.43 40.46
C ARG A 70 -13.86 10.96 41.92
N GLY A 71 -13.72 10.11 42.90
CA GLY A 71 -13.75 10.49 44.31
C GLY A 71 -12.42 10.94 44.88
N LEU A 72 -11.29 10.67 44.17
CA LEU A 72 -9.93 10.95 44.62
C LEU A 72 -9.18 11.83 43.66
N ASP A 73 -8.27 12.66 44.18
CA ASP A 73 -7.32 13.43 43.39
C ASP A 73 -6.16 12.55 42.88
N TRP A 74 -5.54 12.93 41.80
CA TRP A 74 -4.42 12.22 41.19
C TRP A 74 -3.28 11.94 42.17
N GLY A 75 -2.91 12.88 43.02
CA GLY A 75 -1.84 12.69 44.01
C GLY A 75 -2.11 11.54 45.00
N ARG A 76 -3.37 11.18 45.24
CA ARG A 76 -3.76 10.01 46.05
C ARG A 76 -3.82 8.74 45.21
N ILE A 77 -4.31 8.83 43.96
CA ILE A 77 -4.44 7.70 43.06
C ILE A 77 -3.06 7.20 42.66
N GLY A 78 -2.15 8.09 42.25
CA GLY A 78 -0.79 7.75 41.83
C GLY A 78 0.10 7.15 42.92
N ALA A 79 -0.33 7.26 44.21
CA ALA A 79 0.35 6.62 45.35
C ALA A 79 -0.19 5.20 45.66
N LEU A 80 -1.20 4.72 44.96
CA LEU A 80 -1.74 3.37 45.14
C LEU A 80 -0.86 2.31 44.52
N ASP A 81 -1.05 1.07 44.98
CA ASP A 81 -0.45 -0.11 44.36
C ASP A 81 -1.45 -0.73 43.39
N ALA A 82 -1.11 -0.69 42.10
CA ALA A 82 -1.86 -1.29 41.00
C ALA A 82 -1.26 -2.63 40.50
N GLY A 83 -0.22 -3.12 41.17
CA GLY A 83 0.49 -4.34 40.75
C GLY A 83 0.25 -5.56 41.61
N SER A 84 0.14 -5.42 42.93
CA SER A 84 0.06 -6.55 43.88
C SER A 84 -1.13 -7.48 43.66
N TRP A 85 -2.26 -6.97 43.16
CA TRP A 85 -3.46 -7.78 42.86
C TRP A 85 -3.18 -8.82 41.74
N PHE A 86 -2.29 -8.49 40.82
CA PHE A 86 -1.91 -9.36 39.73
C PHE A 86 -0.83 -10.40 40.16
N SER A 87 0.26 -9.92 40.76
CA SER A 87 1.34 -10.77 41.25
C SER A 87 2.26 -9.98 42.19
N ARG A 88 2.84 -10.68 43.21
CA ARG A 88 3.89 -10.11 44.11
C ARG A 88 5.08 -9.52 43.34
N ARG A 89 5.35 -9.98 42.14
CA ARG A 89 6.41 -9.45 41.26
C ARG A 89 6.22 -7.97 40.92
N TYR A 90 4.97 -7.52 40.90
CA TYR A 90 4.57 -6.16 40.58
C TYR A 90 4.14 -5.35 41.77
N ALA A 91 4.42 -5.84 42.99
CA ALA A 91 4.04 -5.11 44.22
C ALA A 91 4.67 -3.71 44.23
N GLY A 92 3.83 -2.70 44.49
CA GLY A 92 4.21 -1.30 44.54
C GLY A 92 4.22 -0.61 43.16
N GLU A 93 3.80 -1.27 42.09
CA GLU A 93 3.65 -0.62 40.79
C GLU A 93 2.50 0.39 40.82
N PRO A 94 2.74 1.69 40.55
CA PRO A 94 1.70 2.70 40.66
C PRO A 94 0.75 2.69 39.45
N PRO A 95 -0.48 3.20 39.60
CA PRO A 95 -1.28 3.64 38.45
C PRO A 95 -0.54 4.70 37.65
N ILE A 96 -0.79 4.76 36.34
CA ILE A 96 -0.24 5.79 35.50
C ILE A 96 -1.33 6.63 34.83
N ASP A 97 -0.99 7.84 34.45
CA ASP A 97 -1.89 8.71 33.72
C ASP A 97 -1.68 8.59 32.18
N LEU A 98 -2.51 9.28 31.40
CA LEU A 98 -2.46 9.22 29.95
C LEU A 98 -1.20 9.88 29.38
N ASP A 99 -0.64 10.91 30.03
CA ASP A 99 0.58 11.58 29.57
C ASP A 99 1.77 10.60 29.65
N ASP A 100 1.88 9.83 30.75
CA ASP A 100 2.89 8.77 30.92
C ASP A 100 2.70 7.64 29.91
N ALA A 101 1.46 7.19 29.68
CA ALA A 101 1.15 6.16 28.70
C ALA A 101 1.53 6.58 27.28
N LEU A 102 1.25 7.83 26.90
CA LEU A 102 1.64 8.40 25.61
C LEU A 102 3.16 8.46 25.46
N ALA A 103 3.88 8.84 26.51
CA ALA A 103 5.34 8.86 26.51
C ALA A 103 5.97 7.46 26.33
N ILE A 104 5.37 6.44 26.93
CA ILE A 104 5.84 5.04 26.85
C ILE A 104 5.54 4.45 25.44
N VAL A 105 4.33 4.67 24.91
CA VAL A 105 3.81 3.91 23.76
C VAL A 105 4.10 4.58 22.43
N ARG A 106 3.84 5.89 22.29
CA ARG A 106 3.92 6.62 21.00
C ARG A 106 5.25 6.56 20.28
N PRO A 107 6.43 6.54 20.92
CA PRO A 107 7.70 6.42 20.23
C PRO A 107 7.89 5.06 19.53
N ARG A 108 7.08 4.05 19.89
CA ARG A 108 7.28 2.66 19.45
C ARG A 108 6.13 2.13 18.61
N VAL A 109 4.86 2.35 19.02
CA VAL A 109 3.65 1.88 18.33
C VAL A 109 2.50 2.86 18.53
N PRO A 110 1.45 2.87 17.67
CA PRO A 110 0.24 3.67 17.89
C PRO A 110 -0.53 3.22 19.14
N LEU A 111 -1.27 4.17 19.73
CA LEU A 111 -2.08 3.96 20.93
C LEU A 111 -3.58 4.09 20.62
N ILE A 112 -4.38 3.16 21.11
CA ILE A 112 -5.84 3.25 21.15
C ILE A 112 -6.23 3.65 22.57
N VAL A 113 -6.98 4.75 22.71
CA VAL A 113 -7.51 5.24 24.00
C VAL A 113 -9.00 5.01 24.04
N GLU A 114 -9.45 4.05 24.85
CA GLU A 114 -10.88 3.77 25.03
C GLU A 114 -11.49 4.63 26.13
N LEU A 115 -12.46 5.44 25.73
CA LEU A 115 -13.29 6.22 26.65
C LEU A 115 -14.39 5.33 27.24
N LYS A 116 -14.42 5.18 28.55
CA LYS A 116 -15.53 4.49 29.24
C LYS A 116 -16.64 5.48 29.57
N PRO A 117 -17.86 5.30 29.02
CA PRO A 117 -18.99 6.15 29.38
C PRO A 117 -19.32 6.00 30.87
N VAL A 118 -19.51 7.12 31.57
CA VAL A 118 -19.82 7.13 33.01
C VAL A 118 -21.31 6.98 33.23
N GLY A 119 -22.15 7.45 32.31
CA GLY A 119 -23.59 7.40 32.35
C GLY A 119 -24.22 6.46 31.33
N ARG A 120 -25.56 6.33 31.38
CA ARG A 120 -26.30 5.71 30.30
C ARG A 120 -26.27 6.64 29.08
N GLU A 121 -25.90 6.12 27.94
CA GLU A 121 -25.95 6.84 26.66
C GLU A 121 -27.35 7.43 26.44
N ARG A 122 -27.45 8.75 26.27
CA ARG A 122 -28.72 9.44 26.03
C ARG A 122 -28.91 9.68 24.53
N PRO A 123 -30.12 9.56 23.97
CA PRO A 123 -30.40 9.81 22.58
C PRO A 123 -30.07 11.25 22.13
N ARG A 124 -29.96 12.19 23.04
CA ARG A 124 -29.67 13.60 22.77
C ARG A 124 -28.60 14.13 23.72
N GLY A 125 -27.35 14.09 23.29
CA GLY A 125 -26.24 14.77 23.92
C GLY A 125 -25.38 13.92 24.89
N VAL A 126 -24.19 14.43 25.13
CA VAL A 126 -23.16 13.83 26.00
C VAL A 126 -23.34 14.38 27.43
N ASP A 127 -23.24 13.54 28.44
CA ASP A 127 -23.23 13.92 29.85
C ASP A 127 -22.06 14.88 30.16
N ALA A 128 -22.22 15.76 31.18
CA ALA A 128 -21.16 16.70 31.56
C ALA A 128 -19.87 15.99 32.00
N ALA A 129 -20.00 14.85 32.66
CA ALA A 129 -18.88 14.05 33.13
C ALA A 129 -18.17 13.36 31.97
N ASP A 130 -18.91 12.90 30.96
CA ASP A 130 -18.40 12.30 29.74
C ASP A 130 -17.71 13.36 28.85
N ARG A 131 -18.30 14.56 28.73
CA ARG A 131 -17.62 15.70 28.06
C ARG A 131 -16.29 16.03 28.69
N ALA A 132 -16.25 16.13 30.04
CA ALA A 132 -15.00 16.41 30.73
C ALA A 132 -13.92 15.32 30.47
N THR A 133 -14.33 14.06 30.32
CA THR A 133 -13.38 12.99 29.98
C THR A 133 -12.83 13.16 28.57
N VAL A 134 -13.69 13.45 27.57
CA VAL A 134 -13.25 13.74 26.20
C VAL A 134 -12.29 14.93 26.19
N ASP A 135 -12.69 16.05 26.83
CA ASP A 135 -11.87 17.27 26.86
C ASP A 135 -10.52 17.04 27.53
N GLY A 136 -10.48 16.28 28.63
CA GLY A 136 -9.24 15.90 29.32
C GLY A 136 -8.31 15.07 28.46
N VAL A 137 -8.84 14.11 27.71
CA VAL A 137 -8.06 13.28 26.76
C VAL A 137 -7.53 14.12 25.61
N LEU A 138 -8.35 15.00 25.03
CA LEU A 138 -7.91 15.90 23.97
C LEU A 138 -6.81 16.85 24.44
N ALA A 139 -6.93 17.39 25.65
CA ALA A 139 -5.90 18.23 26.27
C ALA A 139 -4.59 17.44 26.51
N ALA A 140 -4.66 16.16 26.89
CA ALA A 140 -3.46 15.30 27.00
C ALA A 140 -2.80 15.09 25.65
N PHE A 141 -3.57 14.88 24.58
CA PHE A 141 -3.02 14.77 23.23
C PHE A 141 -2.29 16.07 22.80
N GLU A 142 -2.88 17.23 23.05
CA GLU A 142 -2.26 18.52 22.73
C GLU A 142 -0.93 18.71 23.47
N ARG A 143 -0.90 18.45 24.81
CA ARG A 143 0.33 18.55 25.60
C ARG A 143 1.45 17.64 25.13
N THR A 144 1.11 16.49 24.60
CA THR A 144 2.08 15.44 24.25
C THR A 144 2.39 15.33 22.74
N GLY A 145 2.04 16.33 21.92
CA GLY A 145 2.38 16.40 20.50
C GLY A 145 1.23 16.11 19.54
N GLY A 146 -0.01 16.33 19.95
CA GLY A 146 -1.22 16.25 19.10
C GLY A 146 -1.76 14.84 18.89
N VAL A 147 -2.63 14.69 17.90
CA VAL A 147 -3.40 13.45 17.64
C VAL A 147 -2.70 12.40 16.78
N ARG A 148 -1.45 12.63 16.39
CA ARG A 148 -0.71 11.69 15.55
C ARG A 148 -0.43 10.37 16.29
N GLY A 149 -0.77 9.24 15.65
CA GLY A 149 -0.52 7.92 16.20
C GLY A 149 -1.41 7.55 17.37
N VAL A 150 -2.54 8.24 17.56
CA VAL A 150 -3.57 7.87 18.53
C VAL A 150 -4.91 7.65 17.83
N THR A 151 -5.67 6.70 18.35
CA THR A 151 -7.07 6.44 17.97
C THR A 151 -7.91 6.56 19.22
N MET A 152 -8.97 7.34 19.17
CA MET A 152 -9.95 7.40 20.28
C MET A 152 -11.05 6.40 20.00
N SER A 153 -11.36 5.54 20.95
CA SER A 153 -12.45 4.57 20.83
C SER A 153 -13.44 4.68 21.99
N SER A 154 -14.67 4.23 21.78
CA SER A 154 -15.69 4.15 22.84
C SER A 154 -16.86 3.26 22.45
N ALA A 155 -17.49 2.61 23.45
CA ALA A 155 -18.82 2.02 23.32
C ALA A 155 -19.93 3.09 23.43
N GLY A 156 -19.63 4.26 24.01
CA GLY A 156 -20.50 5.44 23.99
C GLY A 156 -20.27 6.27 22.72
N TRP A 157 -20.97 5.97 21.64
CA TRP A 157 -20.69 6.54 20.33
C TRP A 157 -20.94 8.05 20.24
N THR A 158 -21.79 8.60 21.11
CA THR A 158 -22.00 10.05 21.23
C THR A 158 -20.77 10.79 21.77
N LEU A 159 -19.88 10.13 22.53
CA LEU A 159 -18.61 10.69 22.97
C LEU A 159 -17.68 10.93 21.76
N LEU A 160 -17.68 9.99 20.81
CA LEU A 160 -16.88 10.10 19.59
C LEU A 160 -17.40 11.21 18.68
N ASP A 161 -18.71 11.38 18.58
CA ASP A 161 -19.33 12.51 17.86
C ASP A 161 -18.88 13.86 18.46
N HIS A 162 -18.88 13.96 19.79
CA HIS A 162 -18.39 15.15 20.49
C HIS A 162 -16.89 15.40 20.24
N ALA A 163 -16.06 14.36 20.26
CA ALA A 163 -14.62 14.47 19.98
C ALA A 163 -14.35 14.90 18.52
N ALA A 164 -15.10 14.34 17.55
CA ALA A 164 -14.99 14.67 16.13
C ALA A 164 -15.22 16.16 15.84
N GLN A 165 -16.13 16.79 16.58
CA GLN A 165 -16.44 18.22 16.46
C GLN A 165 -15.34 19.13 17.01
N ARG A 166 -14.49 18.63 17.92
CA ARG A 166 -13.45 19.39 18.62
C ARG A 166 -12.09 19.35 17.93
N VAL A 167 -11.70 18.20 17.37
CA VAL A 167 -10.36 18.01 16.82
C VAL A 167 -10.44 17.37 15.44
N ARG A 168 -9.99 18.09 14.44
CA ARG A 168 -9.86 17.55 13.06
C ARG A 168 -8.68 16.58 12.97
N GLY A 169 -8.86 15.52 12.22
CA GLY A 169 -7.79 14.54 11.96
C GLY A 169 -7.60 13.47 13.02
N LEU A 170 -8.37 13.48 14.10
CA LEU A 170 -8.38 12.42 15.09
C LEU A 170 -8.96 11.14 14.50
N ASP A 171 -8.23 10.03 14.63
CA ASP A 171 -8.73 8.70 14.27
C ASP A 171 -9.74 8.23 15.32
N LEU A 172 -10.93 7.82 14.86
CA LEU A 172 -12.02 7.35 15.71
C LEU A 172 -12.34 5.88 15.42
N ALA A 173 -12.70 5.12 16.47
CA ALA A 173 -13.15 3.75 16.36
C ALA A 173 -14.36 3.48 17.23
N LEU A 174 -15.38 2.78 16.73
CA LEU A 174 -16.55 2.40 17.49
C LEU A 174 -16.33 1.04 18.15
N THR A 175 -16.38 0.98 19.48
CA THR A 175 -16.48 -0.27 20.23
C THR A 175 -17.93 -0.77 20.16
N VAL A 176 -18.14 -2.02 19.68
CA VAL A 176 -19.45 -2.59 19.40
C VAL A 176 -19.69 -3.82 20.27
N GLY A 177 -20.54 -3.67 21.27
CA GLY A 177 -20.93 -4.77 22.17
C GLY A 177 -21.85 -5.80 21.51
N SER A 178 -21.91 -7.02 22.05
CA SER A 178 -22.76 -8.10 21.53
C SER A 178 -24.27 -7.83 21.65
N ALA A 179 -24.67 -6.90 22.48
CA ALA A 179 -26.06 -6.48 22.68
C ALA A 179 -26.43 -5.19 21.92
N GLU A 180 -25.54 -4.68 21.07
CA GLU A 180 -25.78 -3.46 20.29
C GLU A 180 -26.85 -3.68 19.23
N THR A 181 -27.84 -2.80 19.20
CA THR A 181 -28.97 -2.88 18.25
C THR A 181 -28.91 -1.83 17.15
N ARG A 182 -28.06 -0.80 17.28
CA ARG A 182 -27.86 0.25 16.27
C ARG A 182 -26.98 -0.29 15.14
N ASP A 183 -27.09 0.26 13.94
CA ASP A 183 -26.16 -0.07 12.85
C ASP A 183 -24.80 0.64 13.05
N PRO A 184 -23.74 -0.11 13.45
CA PRO A 184 -22.44 0.48 13.73
C PRO A 184 -21.75 1.03 12.48
N ILE A 185 -22.06 0.51 11.29
CA ILE A 185 -21.46 0.94 10.04
C ILE A 185 -22.00 2.32 9.65
N ALA A 186 -23.34 2.48 9.72
CA ALA A 186 -23.96 3.77 9.44
C ALA A 186 -23.52 4.84 10.44
N TRP A 187 -23.34 4.47 11.72
CA TRP A 187 -22.87 5.41 12.72
C TRP A 187 -21.39 5.78 12.53
N ALA A 188 -20.54 4.81 12.19
CA ALA A 188 -19.13 5.07 11.88
C ALA A 188 -18.96 6.07 10.73
N GLN A 189 -19.76 5.94 9.67
CA GLN A 189 -19.79 6.89 8.59
C GLN A 189 -20.19 8.30 9.04
N ARG A 190 -21.22 8.40 9.88
CA ARG A 190 -21.71 9.69 10.39
C ARG A 190 -20.66 10.46 11.18
N VAL A 191 -19.88 9.77 12.03
CA VAL A 191 -18.85 10.41 12.88
C VAL A 191 -17.46 10.44 12.22
N GLY A 192 -17.32 9.93 11.01
CA GLY A 192 -16.04 9.85 10.31
C GLY A 192 -15.06 8.86 10.94
N ALA A 193 -15.55 7.82 11.61
CA ALA A 193 -14.70 6.78 12.20
C ALA A 193 -13.99 5.98 11.12
N THR A 194 -12.79 5.48 11.42
CA THR A 194 -11.94 4.72 10.52
C THR A 194 -11.89 3.23 10.85
N ALA A 195 -12.43 2.83 12.01
CA ALA A 195 -12.44 1.44 12.46
C ALA A 195 -13.69 1.10 13.28
N LEU A 196 -14.01 -0.19 13.28
CA LEU A 196 -14.94 -0.82 14.21
C LEU A 196 -14.16 -1.80 15.09
N HIS A 197 -14.43 -1.76 16.39
CA HIS A 197 -13.95 -2.74 17.38
C HIS A 197 -15.15 -3.59 17.85
N PRO A 198 -15.58 -4.60 17.07
CA PRO A 198 -16.73 -5.42 17.45
C PRO A 198 -16.35 -6.54 18.40
N ASN A 199 -17.32 -6.92 19.26
CA ASN A 199 -17.23 -8.21 19.93
C ASN A 199 -17.07 -9.31 18.89
N ARG A 200 -16.15 -10.26 19.12
CA ARG A 200 -15.81 -11.32 18.17
C ARG A 200 -17.01 -12.12 17.66
N ARG A 201 -18.11 -12.22 18.45
CA ARG A 201 -19.34 -12.93 18.07
C ARG A 201 -20.13 -12.22 16.96
N LEU A 202 -19.90 -10.92 16.75
CA LEU A 202 -20.54 -10.12 15.70
C LEU A 202 -19.81 -10.24 14.35
N CYS A 203 -18.57 -10.74 14.35
CA CYS A 203 -17.71 -10.79 13.16
C CYS A 203 -18.10 -11.93 12.21
N THR A 204 -19.30 -11.87 11.62
CA THR A 204 -19.67 -12.74 10.51
C THR A 204 -19.00 -12.30 9.22
N PRO A 205 -18.77 -13.19 8.22
CA PRO A 205 -18.22 -12.79 6.92
C PRO A 205 -18.99 -11.65 6.27
N SER A 206 -20.32 -11.65 6.35
CA SER A 206 -21.18 -10.60 5.79
C SER A 206 -21.03 -9.26 6.51
N PHE A 207 -20.94 -9.26 7.85
CA PHE A 207 -20.69 -8.04 8.62
C PHE A 207 -19.33 -7.44 8.28
N VAL A 208 -18.28 -8.28 8.27
CA VAL A 208 -16.91 -7.83 7.96
C VAL A 208 -16.81 -7.30 6.53
N ALA A 209 -17.40 -8.00 5.56
CA ALA A 209 -17.42 -7.56 4.16
C ALA A 209 -18.14 -6.20 4.01
N ARG A 210 -19.28 -6.02 4.68
CA ARG A 210 -20.05 -4.75 4.67
C ARG A 210 -19.26 -3.60 5.27
N ALA A 211 -18.64 -3.79 6.44
CA ALA A 211 -17.82 -2.78 7.10
C ALA A 211 -16.59 -2.39 6.25
N ARG A 212 -15.91 -3.38 5.68
CA ARG A 212 -14.76 -3.16 4.80
C ARG A 212 -15.13 -2.52 3.48
N GLY A 213 -16.28 -2.86 2.91
CA GLY A 213 -16.84 -2.21 1.73
C GLY A 213 -17.09 -0.70 1.93
N MET A 214 -17.20 -0.27 3.20
CA MET A 214 -17.32 1.15 3.59
C MET A 214 -15.98 1.76 4.06
N GLY A 215 -14.85 1.09 3.83
CA GLY A 215 -13.51 1.57 4.19
C GLY A 215 -13.15 1.45 5.67
N LEU A 216 -13.94 0.73 6.47
CA LEU A 216 -13.71 0.57 7.90
C LEU A 216 -12.79 -0.62 8.18
N LEU A 217 -11.78 -0.45 9.04
CA LEU A 217 -11.04 -1.56 9.63
C LEU A 217 -11.93 -2.29 10.64
N VAL A 218 -11.85 -3.62 10.68
CA VAL A 218 -12.57 -4.44 11.65
C VAL A 218 -11.56 -5.17 12.53
N ILE A 219 -11.46 -4.75 13.81
CA ILE A 219 -10.51 -5.29 14.80
C ILE A 219 -11.32 -5.90 15.96
N ALA A 220 -11.42 -7.23 15.99
CA ALA A 220 -12.31 -7.92 16.94
C ALA A 220 -11.72 -8.04 18.36
N TYR A 221 -12.53 -7.89 19.41
CA TYR A 221 -12.11 -8.09 20.81
C TYR A 221 -12.88 -9.23 21.49
N THR A 222 -12.34 -9.90 22.50
CA THR A 222 -10.94 -10.11 22.84
C THR A 222 -10.62 -11.55 22.50
N VAL A 223 -9.45 -11.82 21.95
CA VAL A 223 -9.06 -13.13 21.40
C VAL A 223 -7.82 -13.63 22.13
N ASN A 224 -8.00 -14.64 22.99
CA ASN A 224 -6.92 -15.21 23.80
C ASN A 224 -6.64 -16.68 23.48
N ARG A 225 -7.47 -17.32 22.65
CA ARG A 225 -7.36 -18.75 22.30
C ARG A 225 -7.34 -18.98 20.80
N ALA A 226 -6.64 -20.01 20.37
CA ALA A 226 -6.56 -20.41 18.97
C ALA A 226 -7.94 -20.72 18.34
N SER A 227 -8.85 -21.30 19.13
CA SER A 227 -10.22 -21.62 18.70
C SER A 227 -11.08 -20.38 18.44
N GLU A 228 -10.77 -19.25 19.08
CA GLU A 228 -11.46 -17.98 18.88
C GLU A 228 -10.94 -17.23 17.65
N LEU A 229 -9.66 -17.46 17.30
CA LEU A 229 -9.00 -16.79 16.20
C LEU A 229 -9.42 -17.33 14.82
N ALA A 230 -9.55 -18.65 14.67
CA ALA A 230 -9.79 -19.28 13.37
C ALA A 230 -11.08 -18.79 12.66
N PRO A 231 -12.23 -18.66 13.34
CA PRO A 231 -13.45 -18.11 12.72
C PRO A 231 -13.29 -16.67 12.25
N LEU A 232 -12.53 -15.85 13.00
CA LEU A 232 -12.30 -14.44 12.69
C LEU A 232 -11.40 -14.27 11.47
N LEU A 233 -10.36 -15.08 11.34
CA LEU A 233 -9.52 -15.11 10.14
C LEU A 233 -10.36 -15.48 8.90
N ASN A 234 -11.23 -16.49 9.02
CA ASN A 234 -12.14 -16.89 7.93
C ASN A 234 -13.16 -15.79 7.60
N ALA A 235 -13.60 -15.03 8.60
CA ALA A 235 -14.49 -13.88 8.38
C ALA A 235 -13.77 -12.69 7.74
N GLY A 236 -12.41 -12.67 7.74
CA GLY A 236 -11.61 -11.65 7.09
C GLY A 236 -11.42 -10.37 7.91
N VAL A 237 -11.44 -10.44 9.25
CA VAL A 237 -11.14 -9.27 10.11
C VAL A 237 -9.71 -8.76 9.89
N ASP A 238 -9.48 -7.48 10.14
CA ASP A 238 -8.19 -6.81 9.92
C ASP A 238 -7.25 -6.93 11.12
N GLY A 239 -7.76 -7.36 12.27
CA GLY A 239 -6.96 -7.56 13.48
C GLY A 239 -7.78 -8.04 14.67
N VAL A 240 -7.10 -8.23 15.78
CA VAL A 240 -7.73 -8.62 17.04
C VAL A 240 -7.04 -7.98 18.26
N PHE A 241 -7.83 -7.74 19.30
CA PHE A 241 -7.35 -7.43 20.64
C PHE A 241 -7.01 -8.74 21.37
N THR A 242 -5.91 -8.74 22.10
CA THR A 242 -5.48 -9.89 22.92
C THR A 242 -4.79 -9.45 24.19
N ASP A 243 -4.98 -10.23 25.25
CA ASP A 243 -4.30 -10.03 26.54
C ASP A 243 -2.85 -10.57 26.53
N ASP A 244 -2.45 -11.36 25.51
CA ASP A 244 -1.09 -11.89 25.33
C ASP A 244 -0.60 -11.72 23.89
N PRO A 245 -0.13 -10.54 23.48
CA PRO A 245 0.40 -10.30 22.14
C PRO A 245 1.50 -11.28 21.73
N ALA A 246 2.41 -11.64 22.66
CA ALA A 246 3.49 -12.56 22.38
C ALA A 246 3.00 -13.99 22.07
N ALA A 247 2.01 -14.48 22.81
CA ALA A 247 1.43 -15.79 22.54
C ALA A 247 0.66 -15.80 21.22
N LEU A 248 -0.13 -14.76 20.96
CA LEU A 248 -0.87 -14.63 19.71
C LEU A 248 0.07 -14.54 18.50
N ARG A 249 1.14 -13.75 18.61
CA ARG A 249 2.15 -13.62 17.54
C ARG A 249 2.83 -14.97 17.27
N ARG A 250 3.20 -15.71 18.30
CA ARG A 250 3.74 -17.08 18.16
C ARG A 250 2.74 -18.04 17.50
N LEU A 251 1.46 -17.97 17.88
CA LEU A 251 0.40 -18.78 17.29
C LEU A 251 0.23 -18.49 15.79
N LEU A 252 0.17 -17.22 15.43
CA LEU A 252 0.06 -16.76 14.05
C LEU A 252 1.32 -17.10 13.24
N SER A 253 2.52 -16.93 13.82
CA SER A 253 3.78 -17.30 13.17
C SER A 253 3.87 -18.82 12.92
N ARG A 254 3.33 -19.65 13.83
CA ARG A 254 3.24 -21.10 13.60
C ARG A 254 2.27 -21.47 12.48
N ARG A 255 1.15 -20.75 12.32
CA ARG A 255 0.22 -20.93 11.18
C ARG A 255 0.85 -20.50 9.86
N THR A 256 1.59 -19.38 9.85
CA THR A 256 2.35 -18.92 8.68
C THR A 256 3.60 -19.79 8.43
N ALA A 257 4.16 -20.41 9.47
CA ALA A 257 5.30 -21.33 9.38
C ALA A 257 4.88 -22.79 9.11
N ALA A 258 3.61 -23.14 9.21
CA ALA A 258 3.09 -24.44 8.82
C ALA A 258 2.51 -24.36 7.40
N PRO A 259 3.36 -24.48 6.33
CA PRO A 259 2.83 -24.81 5.02
C PRO A 259 2.26 -26.23 5.15
N SER A 260 1.13 -26.48 4.51
CA SER A 260 0.70 -27.85 4.27
C SER A 260 1.93 -28.65 3.80
N ALA A 261 2.38 -29.60 4.59
CA ALA A 261 3.57 -30.37 4.32
C ALA A 261 3.49 -30.95 2.92
N ARG A 262 4.51 -30.72 2.06
CA ARG A 262 4.80 -31.31 0.75
C ARG A 262 4.47 -30.51 -0.52
N GLY A 263 4.30 -29.18 -0.50
CA GLY A 263 4.18 -28.38 -1.74
C GLY A 263 5.44 -27.55 -2.05
N THR A 264 5.76 -27.42 -3.34
CA THR A 264 6.79 -26.52 -3.85
C THR A 264 6.29 -25.08 -3.78
N LEU A 265 7.07 -24.15 -3.22
CA LEU A 265 6.73 -22.73 -3.16
C LEU A 265 7.38 -21.98 -4.33
N THR A 266 6.73 -20.88 -4.74
CA THR A 266 7.28 -19.94 -5.72
C THR A 266 7.41 -18.55 -5.09
N LEU A 267 8.55 -17.91 -5.29
CA LEU A 267 8.84 -16.56 -4.80
C LEU A 267 8.42 -15.54 -5.86
N GLY A 268 7.57 -14.61 -5.49
CA GLY A 268 7.25 -13.43 -6.29
C GLY A 268 7.85 -12.18 -5.67
N ILE A 269 8.42 -11.31 -6.49
CA ILE A 269 9.02 -10.05 -6.06
C ILE A 269 8.44 -8.93 -6.92
N ASP A 270 7.95 -7.89 -6.27
CA ASP A 270 7.49 -6.63 -6.87
C ASP A 270 8.42 -5.50 -6.44
N GLN A 271 9.19 -4.96 -7.38
CA GLN A 271 10.03 -3.78 -7.17
C GLN A 271 9.33 -2.55 -7.74
N GLY A 272 8.57 -1.86 -6.91
CA GLY A 272 7.83 -0.64 -7.26
C GLY A 272 8.55 0.66 -6.89
N SER A 273 7.95 1.81 -7.24
CA SER A 273 8.55 3.15 -7.03
C SER A 273 8.69 3.56 -5.55
N GLY A 274 7.93 2.95 -4.64
CA GLY A 274 7.99 3.23 -3.19
C GLY A 274 8.77 2.20 -2.38
N GLY A 275 9.12 1.05 -2.97
CA GLY A 275 9.80 -0.03 -2.28
C GLY A 275 9.70 -1.38 -2.98
N THR A 276 10.15 -2.41 -2.30
CA THR A 276 10.12 -3.79 -2.80
C THR A 276 9.27 -4.66 -1.88
N ARG A 277 8.41 -5.48 -2.47
CA ARG A 277 7.60 -6.49 -1.79
C ARG A 277 7.92 -7.87 -2.32
N ALA A 278 8.02 -8.85 -1.43
CA ALA A 278 8.21 -10.24 -1.79
C ALA A 278 7.09 -11.10 -1.18
N VAL A 279 6.64 -12.11 -1.91
CA VAL A 279 5.64 -13.08 -1.46
C VAL A 279 6.11 -14.50 -1.75
N LEU A 280 5.68 -15.45 -0.93
CA LEU A 280 5.71 -16.87 -1.28
C LEU A 280 4.28 -17.31 -1.59
N ILE A 281 4.09 -17.97 -2.73
CA ILE A 281 2.81 -18.58 -3.09
C ILE A 281 2.94 -20.11 -3.12
N ASP A 282 1.83 -20.78 -2.85
CA ASP A 282 1.69 -22.22 -3.02
C ASP A 282 1.21 -22.59 -4.46
N ALA A 283 0.96 -23.89 -4.70
CA ALA A 283 0.49 -24.39 -5.99
C ALA A 283 -0.92 -23.89 -6.38
N LYS A 284 -1.67 -23.30 -5.43
CA LYS A 284 -3.02 -22.73 -5.65
C LYS A 284 -3.02 -21.20 -5.70
N ASP A 285 -1.85 -20.59 -5.87
CA ASP A 285 -1.64 -19.13 -5.87
C ASP A 285 -2.02 -18.43 -4.56
N ALA A 286 -2.17 -19.18 -3.47
CA ALA A 286 -2.39 -18.60 -2.17
C ALA A 286 -1.07 -18.04 -1.61
N VAL A 287 -1.11 -16.78 -1.13
CA VAL A 287 0.03 -16.16 -0.47
C VAL A 287 0.22 -16.78 0.91
N VAL A 288 1.31 -17.50 1.10
CA VAL A 288 1.64 -18.17 2.37
C VAL A 288 2.55 -17.32 3.27
N ALA A 289 3.27 -16.38 2.71
CA ALA A 289 4.06 -15.39 3.45
C ALA A 289 4.36 -14.18 2.58
N SER A 290 4.49 -13.00 3.19
CA SER A 290 4.97 -11.79 2.50
C SER A 290 5.86 -10.93 3.39
N HIS A 291 6.71 -10.12 2.75
CA HIS A 291 7.56 -9.14 3.41
C HIS A 291 7.83 -7.96 2.48
N ALA A 292 7.91 -6.76 3.05
CA ALA A 292 8.14 -5.54 2.27
C ALA A 292 9.21 -4.67 2.91
N THR A 293 9.88 -3.87 2.07
CA THR A 293 10.85 -2.86 2.50
C THR A 293 10.70 -1.61 1.63
N SER A 294 10.80 -0.43 2.23
CA SER A 294 10.74 0.84 1.50
C SER A 294 12.07 1.16 0.82
N VAL A 295 11.98 1.91 -0.27
CA VAL A 295 13.11 2.55 -0.95
C VAL A 295 12.76 4.01 -1.19
N PRO A 296 13.47 4.96 -0.59
CA PRO A 296 13.17 6.38 -0.75
C PRO A 296 13.49 6.86 -2.16
N SER A 297 12.68 7.79 -2.64
CA SER A 297 12.95 8.60 -3.83
C SER A 297 13.40 9.99 -3.40
N ARG A 298 14.25 10.64 -4.18
CA ARG A 298 14.65 12.03 -3.98
C ARG A 298 14.58 12.79 -5.29
N ARG A 299 14.57 14.12 -5.22
CA ARG A 299 14.83 14.96 -6.40
C ARG A 299 16.32 15.21 -6.51
N ASP A 300 16.83 15.10 -7.72
CA ASP A 300 18.19 15.54 -8.03
C ASP A 300 18.28 17.07 -8.23
N ALA A 301 19.47 17.59 -8.56
CA ALA A 301 19.68 19.01 -8.77
C ALA A 301 18.87 19.58 -9.95
N GLY A 302 18.51 18.77 -10.94
CA GLY A 302 17.66 19.12 -12.08
C GLY A 302 16.16 18.98 -11.79
N GLY A 303 15.78 18.53 -10.57
CA GLY A 303 14.39 18.32 -10.17
C GLY A 303 13.82 16.96 -10.58
N ALA A 304 14.58 16.10 -11.26
CA ALA A 304 14.16 14.76 -11.64
C ALA A 304 14.03 13.83 -10.41
N ILE A 305 13.04 12.95 -10.43
CA ILE A 305 12.87 11.96 -9.36
C ILE A 305 13.80 10.78 -9.63
N VAL A 306 14.69 10.53 -8.68
CA VAL A 306 15.68 9.46 -8.74
C VAL A 306 15.68 8.60 -7.49
N GLN A 307 16.20 7.36 -7.63
CA GLN A 307 16.43 6.43 -6.52
C GLN A 307 17.89 5.96 -6.55
N ASP A 308 18.46 5.67 -5.40
CA ASP A 308 19.76 5.02 -5.32
C ASP A 308 19.68 3.59 -5.88
N ALA A 309 20.44 3.31 -6.94
CA ALA A 309 20.35 2.06 -7.67
C ALA A 309 20.83 0.84 -6.83
N GLU A 310 21.87 1.02 -6.00
CA GLU A 310 22.32 -0.03 -5.07
C GLU A 310 21.30 -0.24 -3.94
N ALA A 311 20.66 0.82 -3.44
CA ALA A 311 19.60 0.69 -2.45
C ALA A 311 18.39 -0.06 -3.01
N VAL A 312 18.03 0.17 -4.28
CA VAL A 312 16.97 -0.56 -5.00
C VAL A 312 17.36 -2.04 -5.14
N ALA A 313 18.55 -2.36 -5.59
CA ALA A 313 19.04 -3.74 -5.69
C ALA A 313 19.07 -4.44 -4.32
N ALA A 314 19.59 -3.78 -3.29
CA ALA A 314 19.61 -4.30 -1.95
C ALA A 314 18.21 -4.52 -1.37
N SER A 315 17.21 -3.73 -1.78
CA SER A 315 15.83 -3.89 -1.30
C SER A 315 15.21 -5.21 -1.74
N VAL A 316 15.56 -5.72 -2.93
CA VAL A 316 15.13 -7.04 -3.41
C VAL A 316 15.59 -8.13 -2.44
N THR A 317 16.86 -8.09 -2.05
CA THR A 317 17.44 -9.05 -1.09
C THR A 317 16.85 -8.88 0.31
N ARG A 318 16.62 -7.64 0.76
CA ARG A 318 15.99 -7.37 2.06
C ARG A 318 14.54 -7.84 2.12
N ALA A 319 13.77 -7.64 1.06
CA ALA A 319 12.38 -8.10 1.01
C ALA A 319 12.27 -9.62 0.94
N ALA A 320 13.06 -10.28 0.10
CA ALA A 320 13.01 -11.72 -0.11
C ALA A 320 13.73 -12.53 0.99
N GLY A 321 14.76 -11.96 1.62
CA GLY A 321 15.63 -12.66 2.56
C GLY A 321 14.92 -13.35 3.73
N PRO A 322 14.03 -12.69 4.47
CA PRO A 322 13.26 -13.32 5.55
C PRO A 322 12.43 -14.52 5.07
N LEU A 323 11.82 -14.41 3.90
CA LEU A 323 10.98 -15.45 3.32
C LEU A 323 11.80 -16.67 2.89
N VAL A 324 12.94 -16.43 2.23
CA VAL A 324 13.85 -17.50 1.79
C VAL A 324 14.43 -18.25 2.98
N ARG A 325 14.84 -17.55 4.04
CA ARG A 325 15.35 -18.20 5.28
C ARG A 325 14.28 -19.03 5.98
N ALA A 326 13.03 -18.53 6.03
CA ALA A 326 11.94 -19.23 6.71
C ALA A 326 11.44 -20.45 5.94
N SER A 327 11.51 -20.45 4.60
CA SER A 327 11.01 -21.53 3.73
C SER A 327 11.99 -22.68 3.53
N GLY A 328 13.28 -22.47 3.81
CA GLY A 328 14.33 -23.45 3.54
C GLY A 328 14.48 -23.72 2.02
N ARG A 329 14.78 -24.99 1.65
CA ARG A 329 15.06 -25.40 0.25
C ARG A 329 13.79 -25.62 -0.62
N ARG A 330 12.62 -25.23 -0.17
CA ARG A 330 11.34 -25.52 -0.83
C ARG A 330 10.95 -24.54 -1.95
N ILE A 331 11.74 -23.48 -2.18
CA ILE A 331 11.45 -22.48 -3.24
C ILE A 331 12.02 -23.01 -4.55
N ALA A 332 11.14 -23.28 -5.51
CA ALA A 332 11.51 -23.89 -6.78
C ALA A 332 11.80 -22.88 -7.90
N ALA A 333 11.20 -21.69 -7.83
CA ALA A 333 11.41 -20.61 -8.77
C ALA A 333 11.14 -19.24 -8.13
N ALA A 334 11.69 -18.19 -8.76
CA ALA A 334 11.38 -16.80 -8.46
C ALA A 334 10.94 -16.06 -9.73
N GLY A 335 9.99 -15.12 -9.56
CA GLY A 335 9.61 -14.13 -10.55
C GLY A 335 9.84 -12.72 -10.03
N LEU A 336 10.29 -11.83 -10.90
CA LEU A 336 10.58 -10.43 -10.59
C LEU A 336 9.72 -9.53 -11.47
N ALA A 337 8.76 -8.84 -10.86
CA ALA A 337 8.04 -7.72 -11.45
C ALA A 337 8.75 -6.42 -11.10
N VAL A 338 8.84 -5.50 -12.05
CA VAL A 338 9.61 -4.26 -11.89
C VAL A 338 8.83 -3.07 -12.43
N GLN A 339 8.93 -1.92 -11.73
CA GLN A 339 8.39 -0.65 -12.21
C GLN A 339 8.88 -0.36 -13.63
N ARG A 340 7.92 -0.05 -14.52
CA ARG A 340 8.20 0.20 -15.94
C ARG A 340 8.81 1.58 -16.17
N SER A 341 9.41 1.79 -17.35
CA SER A 341 9.91 3.09 -17.82
C SER A 341 11.01 3.73 -16.96
N SER A 342 11.60 3.01 -16.01
CA SER A 342 12.76 3.46 -15.21
C SER A 342 14.06 2.96 -15.86
N LEU A 343 15.07 3.85 -15.92
CA LEU A 343 16.33 3.65 -16.63
C LEU A 343 17.51 3.65 -15.66
N VAL A 344 18.52 2.81 -15.92
CA VAL A 344 19.81 2.78 -15.22
C VAL A 344 20.92 2.60 -16.25
N VAL A 345 22.10 3.18 -16.00
CA VAL A 345 23.35 2.87 -16.69
C VAL A 345 24.29 2.18 -15.70
N TRP A 346 24.89 1.06 -16.12
CA TRP A 346 25.79 0.27 -15.28
C TRP A 346 27.01 -0.23 -16.05
N ARG A 347 28.04 -0.65 -15.32
CA ARG A 347 29.24 -1.24 -15.93
C ARG A 347 28.94 -2.66 -16.43
N ALA A 348 29.34 -2.95 -17.66
CA ALA A 348 29.16 -4.26 -18.27
C ALA A 348 29.91 -5.37 -17.49
N SER A 349 31.10 -5.05 -16.92
CA SER A 349 31.98 -6.00 -16.29
C SER A 349 31.50 -6.57 -14.96
N ASP A 350 30.81 -5.77 -14.12
CA ASP A 350 30.43 -6.15 -12.74
C ASP A 350 29.01 -5.76 -12.33
N GLY A 351 28.24 -5.19 -13.24
CA GLY A 351 26.87 -4.75 -13.00
C GLY A 351 26.72 -3.57 -12.02
N ARG A 352 27.81 -2.89 -11.64
CA ARG A 352 27.74 -1.74 -10.74
C ARG A 352 27.11 -0.54 -11.44
N PRO A 353 26.15 0.15 -10.81
CA PRO A 353 25.49 1.29 -11.41
C PRO A 353 26.45 2.49 -11.53
N VAL A 354 26.32 3.20 -12.64
CA VAL A 354 27.05 4.47 -12.93
C VAL A 354 26.11 5.65 -12.72
N THR A 355 24.80 5.43 -12.85
CA THR A 355 23.76 6.44 -12.59
C THR A 355 22.84 5.98 -11.46
N PRO A 356 22.12 6.90 -10.78
CA PRO A 356 20.93 6.52 -10.05
C PRO A 356 19.89 5.90 -10.97
N VAL A 357 18.85 5.28 -10.41
CA VAL A 357 17.64 4.93 -11.16
C VAL A 357 16.92 6.22 -11.55
N LEU A 358 16.83 6.49 -12.85
CA LEU A 358 15.99 7.56 -13.40
C LEU A 358 14.55 7.08 -13.38
N SER A 359 13.76 7.54 -12.42
CA SER A 359 12.39 7.05 -12.20
C SER A 359 11.45 7.41 -13.35
N TRP A 360 10.48 6.55 -13.61
CA TRP A 360 9.38 6.82 -14.55
C TRP A 360 8.51 8.02 -14.13
N ARG A 361 8.48 8.35 -12.83
CA ARG A 361 7.69 9.47 -12.31
C ARG A 361 8.21 10.79 -12.89
N ALA A 362 7.29 11.66 -13.28
CA ALA A 362 7.65 12.91 -13.91
C ALA A 362 8.56 13.75 -13.00
N GLY A 363 9.73 14.04 -13.52
CA GLY A 363 10.63 15.11 -13.12
C GLY A 363 10.72 16.10 -14.26
N THR A 364 11.75 16.95 -14.30
CA THR A 364 11.98 17.90 -15.40
C THR A 364 11.83 17.16 -16.75
N PRO A 365 10.92 17.59 -17.65
CA PRO A 365 10.73 16.90 -18.89
C PRO A 365 12.00 16.98 -19.70
N ALA A 366 12.60 15.81 -20.00
CA ALA A 366 13.59 15.76 -21.05
C ALA A 366 12.91 16.30 -22.33
N LYS A 367 13.50 17.29 -22.97
CA LYS A 367 12.95 17.89 -24.19
C LYS A 367 12.81 16.78 -25.25
N ILE A 368 11.61 16.57 -25.72
CA ILE A 368 11.37 15.59 -26.80
C ILE A 368 12.03 16.15 -28.07
N PRO A 369 12.95 15.44 -28.73
CA PRO A 369 13.57 15.90 -29.97
C PRO A 369 12.52 16.17 -31.05
N GLU A 370 12.71 17.20 -31.86
CA GLU A 370 11.79 17.54 -32.95
C GLU A 370 11.64 16.39 -33.96
N SER A 371 12.71 15.65 -34.22
CA SER A 371 12.70 14.44 -35.05
C SER A 371 11.73 13.37 -34.55
N VAL A 372 11.66 13.21 -33.22
CA VAL A 372 10.75 12.27 -32.57
C VAL A 372 9.32 12.76 -32.62
N ALA A 373 9.09 14.04 -32.37
CA ALA A 373 7.76 14.64 -32.46
C ALA A 373 7.20 14.58 -33.88
N ALA A 374 8.04 14.80 -34.90
CA ALA A 374 7.66 14.66 -36.30
C ALA A 374 7.37 13.20 -36.70
N ALA A 375 7.99 12.22 -36.03
CA ALA A 375 7.82 10.79 -36.29
C ALA A 375 6.75 10.13 -35.37
N GLU A 376 6.00 10.88 -34.57
CA GLU A 376 5.05 10.37 -33.53
C GLU A 376 4.21 9.18 -34.04
N HIS A 377 3.61 9.30 -35.21
CA HIS A 377 2.74 8.25 -35.76
C HIS A 377 3.52 6.97 -36.13
N ALA A 378 4.73 7.10 -36.64
CA ALA A 378 5.59 5.96 -36.95
C ALA A 378 6.08 5.29 -35.67
N VAL A 379 6.53 6.09 -34.69
CA VAL A 379 6.93 5.61 -33.35
C VAL A 379 5.78 4.85 -32.68
N HIS A 380 4.56 5.40 -32.71
CA HIS A 380 3.40 4.75 -32.13
C HIS A 380 3.09 3.39 -32.80
N ARG A 381 3.14 3.30 -34.13
CA ARG A 381 2.90 2.04 -34.84
C ARG A 381 3.96 0.98 -34.55
N SER A 382 5.23 1.37 -34.48
CA SER A 382 6.33 0.43 -34.24
C SER A 382 6.41 0.01 -32.77
N THR A 383 6.21 0.93 -31.84
CA THR A 383 6.43 0.68 -30.41
C THR A 383 5.15 0.44 -29.61
N GLY A 384 3.99 0.83 -30.14
CA GLY A 384 2.72 0.87 -29.40
C GLY A 384 2.59 2.02 -28.40
N LEU A 385 3.63 2.87 -28.27
CA LEU A 385 3.71 3.93 -27.28
C LEU A 385 3.70 5.31 -27.92
N THR A 386 3.37 6.35 -27.14
CA THR A 386 3.44 7.74 -27.58
C THR A 386 4.85 8.32 -27.36
N ALA A 387 5.31 9.18 -28.23
CA ALA A 387 6.52 9.97 -28.02
C ALA A 387 6.32 11.17 -27.09
N ARG A 388 5.10 11.42 -26.63
CA ARG A 388 4.75 12.56 -25.74
C ARG A 388 5.19 12.38 -24.28
N TYR A 389 5.75 11.24 -23.95
CA TYR A 389 6.25 10.93 -22.60
C TYR A 389 7.76 10.61 -22.66
N PRO A 390 8.59 11.08 -21.69
CA PRO A 390 10.03 10.85 -21.71
C PRO A 390 10.40 9.43 -21.29
N TYR A 391 10.17 8.46 -22.16
CA TYR A 391 10.59 7.07 -21.99
C TYR A 391 12.13 6.91 -22.06
N GLY A 392 12.61 5.68 -21.93
CA GLY A 392 14.02 5.36 -21.75
C GLY A 392 14.97 5.97 -22.79
N ALA A 393 14.64 5.92 -24.09
CA ALA A 393 15.51 6.44 -25.16
C ALA A 393 15.69 7.96 -25.08
N ILE A 394 14.62 8.71 -24.79
CA ILE A 394 14.68 10.18 -24.63
C ILE A 394 15.57 10.54 -23.45
N ARG A 395 15.45 9.82 -22.33
CA ARG A 395 16.28 10.05 -21.14
C ARG A 395 17.73 9.65 -21.36
N LEU A 396 17.98 8.57 -22.09
CA LEU A 396 19.33 8.12 -22.42
C LEU A 396 20.02 9.12 -23.35
N ALA A 397 19.31 9.62 -24.37
CA ALA A 397 19.83 10.66 -25.26
C ALA A 397 20.23 11.93 -24.49
N ALA A 398 19.38 12.42 -23.58
CA ALA A 398 19.70 13.56 -22.72
C ALA A 398 20.94 13.28 -21.87
N LEU A 399 21.02 12.11 -21.24
CA LEU A 399 22.14 11.71 -20.42
C LEU A 399 23.46 11.62 -21.22
N CYS A 400 23.42 11.09 -22.45
CA CYS A 400 24.59 11.05 -23.35
C CYS A 400 25.03 12.45 -23.77
N ALA A 401 24.11 13.37 -24.00
CA ALA A 401 24.41 14.76 -24.32
C ALA A 401 25.06 15.50 -23.13
N GLU A 402 24.63 15.24 -21.92
CA GLU A 402 25.15 15.83 -20.70
C GLU A 402 26.49 15.23 -20.24
N SER A 403 26.77 13.96 -20.60
CA SER A 403 27.95 13.23 -20.13
C SER A 403 28.67 12.50 -21.26
N PRO A 404 29.70 13.14 -21.87
CA PRO A 404 30.57 12.49 -22.86
C PRO A 404 31.21 11.17 -22.36
N ARG A 405 31.48 11.07 -21.06
CA ARG A 405 32.00 9.85 -20.43
C ARG A 405 31.03 8.70 -20.52
N ILE A 406 29.73 8.95 -20.27
CA ILE A 406 28.70 7.91 -20.38
C ILE A 406 28.53 7.54 -21.85
N ALA A 407 28.42 8.51 -22.72
CA ALA A 407 28.29 8.28 -24.17
C ALA A 407 29.48 7.48 -24.76
N GLY A 408 30.71 7.79 -24.34
CA GLY A 408 31.91 7.03 -24.72
C GLY A 408 31.86 5.60 -24.19
N GLY A 409 31.66 5.41 -22.91
CA GLY A 409 31.63 4.06 -22.31
C GLY A 409 30.51 3.15 -22.86
N LEU A 410 29.38 3.74 -23.31
CA LEU A 410 28.31 2.97 -23.99
C LEU A 410 28.77 2.53 -25.39
N ARG A 411 29.44 3.40 -26.18
CA ARG A 411 30.00 3.07 -27.50
C ARG A 411 31.14 2.04 -27.43
N ASP A 412 31.97 2.16 -26.40
CA ASP A 412 33.10 1.24 -26.18
C ASP A 412 32.64 -0.12 -25.60
N GLY A 413 31.37 -0.25 -25.18
CA GLY A 413 30.81 -1.47 -24.58
C GLY A 413 31.18 -1.66 -23.11
N ASP A 414 31.87 -0.71 -22.49
CA ASP A 414 32.20 -0.71 -21.04
C ASP A 414 30.98 -0.48 -20.16
N LEU A 415 29.99 0.24 -20.70
CA LEU A 415 28.72 0.55 -20.05
C LEU A 415 27.56 -0.07 -20.84
N VAL A 416 26.47 -0.34 -20.12
CA VAL A 416 25.17 -0.79 -20.65
C VAL A 416 24.10 0.13 -20.09
N ALA A 417 23.17 0.57 -20.93
CA ALA A 417 21.97 1.27 -20.51
C ALA A 417 20.76 0.37 -20.61
N GLY A 418 19.83 0.42 -19.65
CA GLY A 418 18.64 -0.42 -19.78
C GLY A 418 17.57 -0.17 -18.74
N PRO A 419 16.40 -0.79 -18.95
CA PRO A 419 15.36 -0.83 -17.96
C PRO A 419 15.84 -1.38 -16.62
N LEU A 420 15.25 -0.88 -15.53
CA LEU A 420 15.61 -1.28 -14.16
C LEU A 420 15.63 -2.79 -13.95
N GLY A 421 14.74 -3.55 -14.62
CA GLY A 421 14.71 -5.01 -14.51
C GLY A 421 15.97 -5.68 -15.04
N ALA A 422 16.50 -5.23 -16.18
CA ALA A 422 17.74 -5.73 -16.74
C ALA A 422 18.94 -5.45 -15.83
N PHE A 423 19.00 -4.24 -15.24
CA PHE A 423 20.00 -3.90 -14.22
C PHE A 423 19.93 -4.82 -13.01
N LEU A 424 18.71 -5.09 -12.48
CA LEU A 424 18.54 -5.99 -11.34
C LEU A 424 18.99 -7.42 -11.62
N VAL A 425 18.73 -7.92 -12.83
CA VAL A 425 19.25 -9.23 -13.28
C VAL A 425 20.77 -9.20 -13.34
N ALA A 426 21.36 -8.21 -14.00
CA ALA A 426 22.81 -8.04 -14.09
C ALA A 426 23.50 -7.96 -12.71
N ARG A 427 22.83 -7.33 -11.74
CA ARG A 427 23.40 -7.06 -10.41
C ARG A 427 23.19 -8.19 -9.40
N LEU A 428 22.10 -8.95 -9.52
CA LEU A 428 21.65 -9.89 -8.50
C LEU A 428 21.58 -11.35 -8.95
N ALA A 429 21.52 -11.63 -10.27
CA ALA A 429 21.42 -13.00 -10.79
C ALA A 429 22.79 -13.53 -11.22
N GLU A 430 23.11 -14.75 -10.80
CA GLU A 430 24.30 -15.48 -11.19
C GLU A 430 23.98 -16.45 -12.32
N GLY A 431 24.92 -16.62 -13.26
CA GLY A 431 24.77 -17.54 -14.40
C GLY A 431 23.78 -17.06 -15.47
N ALA A 432 23.48 -15.75 -15.51
CA ALA A 432 22.66 -15.15 -16.54
C ALA A 432 23.42 -14.04 -17.27
N ALA A 433 23.24 -13.94 -18.59
CA ALA A 433 23.56 -12.71 -19.29
C ALA A 433 22.59 -11.60 -18.85
N ALA A 434 23.08 -10.35 -18.79
CA ALA A 434 22.22 -9.20 -18.57
C ALA A 434 21.24 -9.08 -19.75
N ALA A 435 19.99 -9.53 -19.54
CA ALA A 435 18.96 -9.50 -20.55
C ALA A 435 17.71 -8.79 -20.02
N CYS A 436 17.10 -7.99 -20.89
CA CYS A 436 15.81 -7.35 -20.63
C CYS A 436 14.67 -8.28 -21.05
N ASP A 437 13.51 -8.15 -20.45
CA ASP A 437 12.29 -8.74 -20.95
C ASP A 437 11.58 -7.80 -21.95
N PRO A 438 10.77 -8.32 -22.89
CA PRO A 438 10.12 -7.50 -23.92
C PRO A 438 9.19 -6.42 -23.37
N SER A 439 8.49 -6.69 -22.25
CA SER A 439 7.55 -5.73 -21.66
C SER A 439 8.24 -4.49 -21.07
N LEU A 440 9.45 -4.65 -20.54
CA LEU A 440 10.29 -3.55 -20.07
C LEU A 440 11.07 -2.91 -21.22
N ALA A 441 11.55 -3.71 -22.21
CA ALA A 441 12.23 -3.21 -23.41
C ALA A 441 11.32 -2.27 -24.21
N GLN A 442 10.05 -2.60 -24.39
CA GLN A 442 9.07 -1.74 -25.05
C GLN A 442 9.05 -0.33 -24.46
N ARG A 443 9.16 -0.22 -23.12
CA ARG A 443 9.10 1.07 -22.39
C ARG A 443 10.35 1.95 -22.56
N THR A 444 11.24 1.58 -23.47
CA THR A 444 12.37 2.43 -23.90
C THR A 444 12.03 3.35 -25.06
N LEU A 445 10.99 3.08 -25.86
CA LEU A 445 10.71 3.63 -27.20
C LEU A 445 11.73 3.24 -28.29
N ALA A 446 12.67 2.36 -28.00
CA ALA A 446 13.64 1.84 -28.98
C ALA A 446 13.35 0.39 -29.37
N TYR A 447 12.36 -0.26 -28.74
CA TYR A 447 11.94 -1.63 -29.03
C TYR A 447 10.79 -1.65 -30.03
N ASP A 448 10.98 -2.33 -31.15
CA ASP A 448 9.97 -2.51 -32.21
C ASP A 448 9.16 -3.78 -31.95
N LEU A 449 7.83 -3.65 -31.85
CA LEU A 449 6.91 -4.77 -31.61
C LEU A 449 6.88 -5.77 -32.78
N ASN A 450 7.11 -5.31 -34.00
CA ASN A 450 7.08 -6.17 -35.21
C ASN A 450 8.37 -6.95 -35.36
N GLN A 451 9.53 -6.30 -35.13
CA GLN A 451 10.85 -6.94 -35.18
C GLN A 451 11.13 -7.75 -33.89
N ARG A 452 10.40 -7.48 -32.80
CA ARG A 452 10.57 -8.07 -31.47
C ARG A 452 11.99 -7.87 -30.91
N GLY A 453 12.53 -6.68 -31.12
CA GLY A 453 13.90 -6.32 -30.76
C GLY A 453 14.14 -4.83 -30.70
N PHE A 454 15.30 -4.42 -30.22
CA PHE A 454 15.73 -3.03 -30.30
C PHE A 454 16.04 -2.67 -31.75
N SER A 455 15.39 -1.63 -32.28
CA SER A 455 15.51 -1.15 -33.66
C SER A 455 16.59 -0.08 -33.77
N ALA A 456 17.51 -0.25 -34.71
CA ALA A 456 18.50 0.76 -35.01
C ALA A 456 17.86 2.06 -35.56
N GLU A 457 16.77 1.93 -36.35
CA GLU A 457 16.03 3.07 -36.90
C GLU A 457 15.38 3.90 -35.79
N LEU A 458 14.71 3.22 -34.84
CA LEU A 458 14.14 3.91 -33.68
C LEU A 458 15.22 4.55 -32.80
N ALA A 459 16.33 3.86 -32.54
CA ALA A 459 17.42 4.41 -31.75
C ALA A 459 18.03 5.67 -32.41
N ALA A 460 18.19 5.67 -33.70
CA ALA A 460 18.72 6.79 -34.47
C ALA A 460 17.86 8.06 -34.38
N LEU A 461 16.51 7.93 -34.22
CA LEU A 461 15.63 9.08 -34.01
C LEU A 461 16.00 9.87 -32.71
N TYR A 462 16.61 9.19 -31.76
CA TYR A 462 17.04 9.77 -30.47
C TYR A 462 18.53 10.13 -30.46
N GLY A 463 19.28 9.87 -31.54
CA GLY A 463 20.72 10.08 -31.60
C GLY A 463 21.53 9.10 -30.73
N ILE A 464 20.99 7.91 -30.48
CA ILE A 464 21.65 6.81 -29.76
C ILE A 464 21.75 5.56 -30.60
N GLU A 465 22.54 4.59 -30.14
CA GLU A 465 22.73 3.33 -30.87
C GLU A 465 21.91 2.21 -30.20
N SER A 466 21.38 1.28 -31.00
CA SER A 466 20.66 0.11 -30.48
C SER A 466 21.56 -0.83 -29.69
N SER A 467 22.86 -0.78 -29.88
CA SER A 467 23.90 -1.51 -29.11
C SER A 467 24.03 -1.10 -27.66
N PHE A 468 23.52 0.09 -27.29
CA PHE A 468 23.54 0.56 -25.90
C PHE A 468 22.63 -0.23 -24.97
N TRP A 469 21.63 -0.94 -25.55
CA TRP A 469 20.65 -1.73 -24.81
C TRP A 469 21.10 -3.17 -24.60
N PRO A 470 20.69 -3.84 -23.50
CA PRO A 470 20.99 -5.25 -23.28
C PRO A 470 20.19 -6.13 -24.26
N ALA A 471 20.61 -7.38 -24.41
CA ALA A 471 19.85 -8.38 -25.17
C ALA A 471 18.42 -8.53 -24.61
N VAL A 472 17.49 -8.94 -25.46
CA VAL A 472 16.10 -9.22 -25.07
C VAL A 472 15.87 -10.72 -25.04
N SER A 473 15.18 -11.20 -24.01
CA SER A 473 14.74 -12.59 -23.88
C SER A 473 13.31 -12.66 -23.36
N PRO A 474 12.54 -13.72 -23.64
CA PRO A 474 11.15 -13.85 -23.20
C PRO A 474 10.96 -13.58 -21.71
N SER A 475 9.81 -13.06 -21.28
CA SER A 475 9.53 -12.75 -19.88
C SER A 475 9.53 -13.99 -18.99
N ALA A 476 9.03 -15.12 -19.50
CA ALA A 476 9.08 -16.44 -18.85
C ALA A 476 10.27 -17.25 -19.38
N GLY A 477 10.94 -17.98 -18.48
CA GLY A 477 12.10 -18.82 -18.78
C GLY A 477 13.29 -18.55 -17.86
N ALA A 478 14.28 -19.43 -17.92
CA ALA A 478 15.45 -19.39 -17.03
C ALA A 478 16.30 -18.14 -17.23
N ARG A 479 16.55 -17.39 -16.14
CA ARG A 479 17.35 -16.16 -16.09
C ARG A 479 18.45 -16.24 -15.03
N GLY A 480 19.07 -17.42 -14.86
CA GLY A 480 20.07 -17.66 -13.83
C GLY A 480 19.45 -17.86 -12.45
N ARG A 481 20.21 -17.55 -11.41
CA ARG A 481 19.84 -17.76 -10.01
C ARG A 481 19.95 -16.46 -9.22
N LEU A 482 18.84 -16.01 -8.67
CA LEU A 482 18.81 -14.81 -7.84
C LEU A 482 19.52 -15.06 -6.52
N ARG A 483 20.54 -14.27 -6.21
CA ARG A 483 21.31 -14.36 -4.98
C ARG A 483 20.60 -13.60 -3.86
N ILE A 484 20.14 -14.32 -2.83
CA ILE A 484 19.44 -13.79 -1.66
C ILE A 484 20.19 -14.24 -0.39
N GLY A 485 21.11 -13.41 0.05
CA GLY A 485 22.05 -13.76 1.11
C GLY A 485 22.97 -14.91 0.69
N ARG A 486 22.87 -16.06 1.38
CA ARG A 486 23.62 -17.29 1.04
C ARG A 486 22.82 -18.27 0.16
N SER A 487 21.59 -17.93 -0.18
CA SER A 487 20.71 -18.78 -0.97
C SER A 487 20.67 -18.32 -2.43
N HIS A 488 20.52 -19.30 -3.34
CA HIS A 488 20.42 -19.08 -4.78
C HIS A 488 19.09 -19.66 -5.27
N VAL A 489 18.14 -18.80 -5.61
CA VAL A 489 16.80 -19.18 -6.07
C VAL A 489 16.73 -19.07 -7.59
N PRO A 490 16.30 -20.10 -8.36
CA PRO A 490 16.15 -20.00 -9.80
C PRO A 490 15.24 -18.82 -10.16
N LEU A 491 15.72 -17.90 -11.01
CA LEU A 491 14.93 -16.78 -11.54
C LEU A 491 14.35 -17.20 -12.89
N ASN A 492 13.03 -17.38 -12.95
CA ASN A 492 12.33 -17.91 -14.12
C ASN A 492 11.35 -16.92 -14.76
N ALA A 493 11.19 -15.74 -14.20
CA ALA A 493 10.40 -14.68 -14.82
C ALA A 493 10.95 -13.29 -14.48
N LEU A 494 10.92 -12.41 -15.51
CA LEU A 494 11.10 -10.97 -15.39
C LEU A 494 10.05 -10.30 -16.25
N LEU A 495 9.32 -9.31 -15.69
CA LEU A 495 8.31 -8.55 -16.43
C LEU A 495 8.00 -7.21 -15.79
N GLY A 496 7.24 -6.37 -16.51
CA GLY A 496 6.71 -5.12 -15.98
C GLY A 496 5.61 -5.34 -14.94
N ASP A 497 5.55 -4.46 -13.96
CA ASP A 497 4.62 -4.48 -12.83
C ASP A 497 3.13 -4.56 -13.24
N VAL A 498 2.71 -3.82 -14.27
CA VAL A 498 1.33 -3.82 -14.76
C VAL A 498 0.95 -5.16 -15.39
N GLY A 499 1.85 -5.78 -16.19
CA GLY A 499 1.63 -7.11 -16.75
C GLY A 499 1.51 -8.18 -15.68
N ALA A 500 2.36 -8.11 -14.65
CA ALA A 500 2.29 -8.99 -13.50
C ALA A 500 0.97 -8.82 -12.72
N ALA A 501 0.55 -7.59 -12.44
CA ALA A 501 -0.71 -7.33 -11.77
C ALA A 501 -1.90 -7.87 -12.56
N ALA A 502 -1.96 -7.59 -13.88
CA ALA A 502 -3.01 -8.10 -14.77
C ALA A 502 -3.06 -9.64 -14.77
N ARG A 503 -1.89 -10.32 -14.90
CA ARG A 503 -1.80 -11.79 -14.82
C ARG A 503 -2.41 -12.35 -13.54
N SER A 504 -2.19 -11.69 -12.42
CA SER A 504 -2.66 -12.17 -11.13
C SER A 504 -4.17 -12.05 -10.92
N VAL A 505 -4.84 -11.09 -11.58
CA VAL A 505 -6.28 -10.85 -11.39
C VAL A 505 -7.12 -11.47 -12.50
N LEU A 506 -6.58 -11.59 -13.70
CA LEU A 506 -7.27 -12.14 -14.87
C LEU A 506 -6.95 -13.62 -15.12
N GLY A 507 -5.91 -14.17 -14.50
CA GLY A 507 -5.44 -15.52 -14.78
C GLY A 507 -4.74 -15.58 -16.13
N GLU A 508 -5.16 -16.46 -17.03
CA GLU A 508 -4.61 -16.56 -18.40
C GLU A 508 -5.08 -15.36 -19.23
N ILE A 509 -4.18 -14.39 -19.44
CA ILE A 509 -4.54 -13.09 -20.04
C ILE A 509 -4.85 -13.24 -21.53
N ALA A 510 -4.21 -14.18 -22.23
CA ALA A 510 -4.40 -14.35 -23.67
C ALA A 510 -5.86 -14.59 -24.07
N ASP A 511 -6.64 -15.24 -23.19
CA ASP A 511 -8.04 -15.59 -23.40
C ASP A 511 -9.00 -14.78 -22.52
N ALA A 512 -8.51 -13.77 -21.78
CA ALA A 512 -9.33 -13.02 -20.83
C ALA A 512 -10.34 -12.10 -21.54
N THR A 513 -11.58 -12.17 -21.13
CA THR A 513 -12.68 -11.29 -21.57
C THR A 513 -12.91 -10.10 -20.64
N ASP A 514 -12.37 -10.15 -19.43
CA ASP A 514 -12.40 -9.08 -18.45
C ASP A 514 -11.19 -8.16 -18.64
N GLY A 515 -11.33 -6.88 -18.22
CA GLY A 515 -10.21 -5.95 -18.12
C GLY A 515 -9.63 -5.90 -16.71
N ALA A 516 -8.40 -5.40 -16.58
CA ALA A 516 -7.81 -5.12 -15.28
C ALA A 516 -7.67 -3.60 -15.04
N LEU A 517 -7.90 -3.17 -13.79
CA LEU A 517 -7.54 -1.84 -13.29
C LEU A 517 -6.43 -2.00 -12.25
N VAL A 518 -5.28 -1.41 -12.51
CA VAL A 518 -4.17 -1.41 -11.56
C VAL A 518 -4.08 -0.03 -10.93
N LEU A 519 -4.55 0.11 -9.68
CA LEU A 519 -4.68 1.37 -8.95
C LEU A 519 -3.61 1.49 -7.86
N GLY A 520 -2.46 2.02 -8.25
CA GLY A 520 -1.31 2.26 -7.38
C GLY A 520 -0.86 3.73 -7.43
N THR A 521 0.45 3.98 -7.56
CA THR A 521 1.02 5.35 -7.73
C THR A 521 0.39 6.06 -8.92
N GLY A 522 0.17 5.33 -10.01
CA GLY A 522 -0.69 5.70 -11.14
C GLY A 522 -1.86 4.74 -11.29
N GLY A 523 -2.78 5.04 -12.22
CA GLY A 523 -3.88 4.19 -12.62
C GLY A 523 -3.66 3.64 -14.02
N PHE A 524 -3.89 2.34 -14.20
CA PHE A 524 -3.73 1.67 -15.50
C PHE A 524 -4.98 0.89 -15.83
N VAL A 525 -5.56 1.17 -16.99
CA VAL A 525 -6.66 0.41 -17.60
C VAL A 525 -6.01 -0.56 -18.56
N VAL A 526 -6.21 -1.85 -18.38
CA VAL A 526 -5.60 -2.91 -19.19
C VAL A 526 -6.69 -3.78 -19.79
N VAL A 527 -6.82 -3.75 -21.12
CA VAL A 527 -7.78 -4.57 -21.87
C VAL A 527 -7.02 -5.56 -22.73
N PRO A 528 -7.02 -6.86 -22.39
CA PRO A 528 -6.33 -7.88 -23.15
C PRO A 528 -6.75 -7.92 -24.62
N THR A 529 -5.78 -8.14 -25.52
CA THR A 529 -6.01 -8.35 -26.95
C THR A 529 -5.46 -9.69 -27.46
N GLY A 530 -5.06 -10.56 -26.50
CA GLY A 530 -4.47 -11.86 -26.83
C GLY A 530 -3.05 -11.72 -27.33
N ARG A 531 -2.68 -12.52 -28.34
CA ARG A 531 -1.32 -12.61 -28.88
C ARG A 531 -1.09 -11.71 -30.11
N THR A 532 -2.07 -10.88 -30.45
CA THR A 532 -1.98 -9.92 -31.56
C THR A 532 -2.06 -8.49 -31.05
N PRO A 533 -1.10 -7.61 -31.37
CA PRO A 533 -1.17 -6.21 -30.98
C PRO A 533 -2.38 -5.52 -31.64
N ARG A 534 -3.10 -4.71 -30.90
CA ARG A 534 -4.20 -3.90 -31.38
C ARG A 534 -3.97 -2.45 -31.04
N HIS A 535 -4.02 -1.59 -32.04
CA HIS A 535 -3.87 -0.15 -31.87
C HIS A 535 -5.22 0.53 -31.76
N VAL A 536 -5.33 1.44 -30.81
CA VAL A 536 -6.48 2.34 -30.60
C VAL A 536 -5.93 3.74 -30.46
N ASP A 537 -6.39 4.65 -31.31
CA ASP A 537 -5.95 6.05 -31.28
C ASP A 537 -6.18 6.68 -29.90
N GLY A 538 -5.16 7.35 -29.38
CA GLY A 538 -5.18 7.95 -28.05
C GLY A 538 -4.88 7.00 -26.89
N LEU A 539 -4.79 5.67 -27.11
CA LEU A 539 -4.41 4.67 -26.13
C LEU A 539 -3.07 4.01 -26.50
N LEU A 540 -2.50 3.25 -25.59
CA LEU A 540 -1.25 2.54 -25.82
C LEU A 540 -1.54 1.09 -26.22
N THR A 541 -0.68 0.52 -27.07
CA THR A 541 -0.57 -0.92 -27.30
C THR A 541 0.57 -1.44 -26.44
N THR A 542 0.26 -2.24 -25.43
CA THR A 542 1.22 -2.70 -24.43
C THR A 542 1.51 -4.18 -24.57
N LEU A 543 2.77 -4.54 -24.62
CA LEU A 543 3.24 -5.89 -24.42
C LEU A 543 3.31 -6.17 -22.92
N LEU A 544 2.47 -7.07 -22.42
CA LEU A 544 2.35 -7.36 -20.99
C LEU A 544 3.43 -8.33 -20.51
N TYR A 545 3.67 -9.38 -21.25
CA TYR A 545 4.75 -10.36 -21.07
C TYR A 545 4.89 -11.24 -22.32
N GLU A 546 5.95 -12.03 -22.38
CA GLU A 546 6.16 -13.07 -23.37
C GLU A 546 6.44 -14.40 -22.67
N ASP A 547 5.65 -15.43 -23.01
CA ASP A 547 5.80 -16.80 -22.53
C ASP A 547 6.26 -17.76 -23.65
N ALA A 548 6.19 -19.06 -23.44
CA ALA A 548 6.59 -20.08 -24.43
C ALA A 548 5.73 -20.08 -25.71
N GLU A 549 4.49 -19.58 -25.63
CA GLU A 549 3.57 -19.48 -26.75
C GLU A 549 3.71 -18.15 -27.52
N GLY A 550 4.47 -17.20 -27.00
CA GLY A 550 4.76 -15.90 -27.60
C GLY A 550 4.29 -14.70 -26.77
N PRO A 551 4.27 -13.50 -27.37
CA PRO A 551 3.91 -12.26 -26.71
C PRO A 551 2.40 -12.19 -26.39
N VAL A 552 2.05 -11.56 -25.27
CA VAL A 552 0.69 -11.24 -24.85
C VAL A 552 0.53 -9.73 -24.79
N TYR A 553 -0.49 -9.20 -25.46
CA TYR A 553 -0.72 -7.78 -25.62
C TYR A 553 -2.00 -7.30 -24.95
N ALA A 554 -2.06 -5.99 -24.73
CA ALA A 554 -3.26 -5.29 -24.27
C ALA A 554 -3.34 -3.88 -24.87
N ILE A 555 -4.54 -3.34 -24.94
CA ILE A 555 -4.76 -1.90 -25.01
C ILE A 555 -4.60 -1.35 -23.59
N GLU A 556 -3.81 -0.29 -23.45
CA GLU A 556 -3.55 0.33 -22.13
C GLU A 556 -3.95 1.80 -22.12
N GLY A 557 -4.75 2.16 -21.13
CA GLY A 557 -4.96 3.55 -20.71
C GLY A 557 -4.19 3.84 -19.45
N THR A 558 -3.56 5.02 -19.35
CA THR A 558 -2.74 5.43 -18.21
C THR A 558 -3.28 6.72 -17.59
N VAL A 559 -3.46 6.73 -16.27
CA VAL A 559 -3.80 7.91 -15.48
C VAL A 559 -2.66 8.19 -14.51
N HIS A 560 -1.96 9.31 -14.70
CA HIS A 560 -0.83 9.69 -13.86
C HIS A 560 -1.30 10.36 -12.56
N GLY A 561 -0.47 10.27 -11.52
CA GLY A 561 -0.60 11.09 -10.31
C GLY A 561 -1.78 10.74 -9.39
N LEU A 562 -2.31 9.50 -9.44
CA LEU A 562 -3.41 9.09 -8.55
C LEU A 562 -3.07 9.31 -7.07
N VAL A 563 -1.96 8.72 -6.61
CA VAL A 563 -1.51 8.90 -5.22
C VAL A 563 -1.10 10.35 -4.96
N ALA A 564 -0.37 10.97 -5.91
CA ALA A 564 0.13 12.34 -5.73
C ALA A 564 -1.04 13.35 -5.58
N GLY A 565 -2.10 13.24 -6.39
CA GLY A 565 -3.28 14.09 -6.30
C GLY A 565 -4.02 13.93 -4.96
N ILE A 566 -4.28 12.67 -4.56
CA ILE A 566 -4.98 12.38 -3.29
C ILE A 566 -4.18 12.85 -2.09
N VAL A 567 -2.85 12.60 -2.07
CA VAL A 567 -1.97 13.02 -0.96
C VAL A 567 -1.87 14.54 -0.89
N GLU A 568 -1.74 15.24 -2.02
CA GLU A 568 -1.68 16.72 -2.03
C GLU A 568 -3.01 17.34 -1.56
N ALA A 569 -4.16 16.79 -2.00
CA ALA A 569 -5.46 17.20 -1.49
C ALA A 569 -5.58 16.97 0.02
N GLY A 570 -5.10 15.81 0.50
CA GLY A 570 -5.04 15.51 1.94
C GLY A 570 -4.11 16.43 2.72
N ARG A 571 -2.95 16.80 2.13
CA ARG A 571 -2.00 17.74 2.75
C ARG A 571 -2.63 19.13 2.97
N ARG A 572 -3.37 19.63 1.99
CA ARG A 572 -4.13 20.89 2.13
C ARG A 572 -5.17 20.83 3.23
N GLY A 573 -5.69 19.63 3.51
CA GLY A 573 -6.64 19.38 4.59
C GLY A 573 -6.03 19.02 5.94
N GLY A 574 -4.70 19.07 6.10
CA GLY A 574 -4.02 18.67 7.33
C GLY A 574 -3.90 17.15 7.53
N TRP A 575 -4.09 16.34 6.47
CA TRP A 575 -4.04 14.87 6.51
C TRP A 575 -2.80 14.28 5.85
N ALA A 576 -1.70 15.04 5.79
CA ALA A 576 -0.45 14.63 5.12
C ALA A 576 0.13 13.30 5.63
N GLU A 577 -0.19 12.92 6.86
CA GLU A 577 0.33 11.70 7.51
C GLU A 577 -0.53 10.45 7.27
N LEU A 578 -1.70 10.61 6.63
CA LEU A 578 -2.57 9.46 6.34
C LEU A 578 -2.12 8.74 5.07
N ALA A 579 -2.34 7.44 5.04
CA ALA A 579 -2.19 6.66 3.82
C ALA A 579 -3.21 7.12 2.74
N PRO A 580 -2.85 7.09 1.44
CA PRO A 580 -3.68 7.64 0.36
C PRO A 580 -5.10 7.07 0.33
N GLU A 581 -5.27 5.78 0.57
CA GLU A 581 -6.57 5.11 0.65
C GLU A 581 -7.44 5.64 1.81
N ARG A 582 -6.82 6.03 2.91
CA ARG A 582 -7.51 6.64 4.06
C ARG A 582 -7.92 8.08 3.78
N ILE A 583 -7.09 8.84 3.05
CA ILE A 583 -7.45 10.18 2.58
C ILE A 583 -8.65 10.09 1.64
N ALA A 584 -8.59 9.18 0.67
CA ALA A 584 -9.67 8.98 -0.31
C ALA A 584 -10.99 8.55 0.36
N ALA A 585 -10.95 7.74 1.42
CA ALA A 585 -12.14 7.32 2.15
C ALA A 585 -12.89 8.50 2.80
N ARG A 586 -12.18 9.58 3.19
CA ARG A 586 -12.80 10.78 3.80
C ARG A 586 -13.67 11.59 2.81
N ALA A 587 -13.49 11.40 1.51
CA ALA A 587 -14.32 12.03 0.49
C ALA A 587 -15.80 11.61 0.55
N GLY A 588 -16.10 10.44 1.12
CA GLY A 588 -17.47 9.90 1.23
C GLY A 588 -18.42 10.76 2.07
N GLY A 589 -17.90 11.60 2.98
CA GLY A 589 -18.69 12.53 3.79
C GLY A 589 -18.83 13.95 3.22
N ALA A 590 -18.25 14.23 2.05
CA ALA A 590 -18.27 15.57 1.46
C ALA A 590 -19.64 15.94 0.91
N ALA A 591 -20.15 17.13 1.28
CA ALA A 591 -21.42 17.63 0.82
C ALA A 591 -21.36 18.14 -0.64
N ARG A 592 -20.20 18.66 -1.05
CA ARG A 592 -19.94 19.24 -2.38
C ARG A 592 -18.65 18.66 -2.96
N ALA A 593 -18.45 18.84 -4.26
CA ALA A 593 -17.21 18.55 -4.96
C ALA A 593 -16.82 19.79 -5.79
N PRO A 594 -15.78 20.55 -5.36
CA PRO A 594 -15.28 21.65 -6.16
C PRO A 594 -14.68 21.12 -7.47
N ARG A 595 -14.65 21.98 -8.49
CA ARG A 595 -13.88 21.68 -9.70
C ARG A 595 -12.39 21.70 -9.36
N VAL A 596 -11.71 20.59 -9.67
CA VAL A 596 -10.28 20.39 -9.40
C VAL A 596 -9.60 19.98 -10.71
N ASP A 597 -8.36 20.42 -10.92
CA ASP A 597 -7.41 19.84 -11.88
C ASP A 597 -6.20 19.29 -11.13
N ALA A 598 -6.07 17.97 -11.06
CA ALA A 598 -5.02 17.27 -10.30
C ALA A 598 -3.93 16.72 -11.24
N ALA A 599 -3.21 17.60 -11.94
CA ALA A 599 -2.19 17.21 -12.90
C ALA A 599 -0.75 17.19 -12.31
N LEU A 600 -0.55 16.81 -11.04
CA LEU A 600 0.74 16.89 -10.35
C LEU A 600 1.88 16.11 -11.05
N GLU A 601 1.57 14.98 -11.68
CA GLU A 601 2.52 14.16 -12.43
C GLU A 601 2.14 14.10 -13.94
N GLY A 602 1.36 15.07 -14.42
CA GLY A 602 0.72 15.06 -15.74
C GLY A 602 -0.59 14.26 -15.74
N THR A 603 -1.19 14.06 -16.92
CA THR A 603 -2.51 13.43 -17.01
C THR A 603 -2.49 11.97 -17.50
N GLY A 604 -1.55 11.60 -18.36
CA GLY A 604 -1.57 10.31 -19.06
C GLY A 604 -2.47 10.34 -20.30
N THR A 605 -2.96 9.17 -20.72
CA THR A 605 -3.81 9.02 -21.91
C THR A 605 -5.20 9.65 -21.74
N PRO A 606 -5.82 10.15 -22.80
CA PRO A 606 -5.24 10.39 -24.12
C PRO A 606 -4.47 11.72 -24.23
N ASP A 607 -4.61 12.59 -23.24
CA ASP A 607 -4.29 14.02 -23.35
C ASP A 607 -2.78 14.31 -23.22
N TRP A 608 -2.08 13.56 -22.39
CA TRP A 608 -0.64 13.70 -22.12
C TRP A 608 -0.23 15.13 -21.74
N ARG A 609 -1.07 15.84 -20.95
CA ARG A 609 -0.71 17.16 -20.43
C ARG A 609 0.49 17.04 -19.47
N PRO A 610 1.41 18.03 -19.50
CA PRO A 610 2.58 18.05 -18.60
C PRO A 610 2.16 18.17 -17.13
N PRO A 611 3.09 17.88 -16.19
CA PRO A 611 2.86 18.14 -14.78
C PRO A 611 2.49 19.59 -14.50
N ALA A 612 1.49 19.77 -13.64
CA ALA A 612 1.02 21.05 -13.10
C ALA A 612 0.78 20.88 -11.59
N GLY A 613 0.20 21.85 -10.93
CA GLY A 613 -0.16 21.74 -9.52
C GLY A 613 -1.50 21.00 -9.31
N LEU A 614 -1.96 21.03 -8.07
CA LEU A 614 -3.37 20.82 -7.74
C LEU A 614 -4.06 22.18 -7.81
N ASP A 615 -4.87 22.40 -8.85
CA ASP A 615 -5.66 23.61 -9.00
C ASP A 615 -7.09 23.33 -8.51
N VAL A 616 -7.62 24.22 -7.68
CA VAL A 616 -8.97 24.13 -7.11
C VAL A 616 -9.68 25.44 -7.41
N GLU A 617 -10.91 25.37 -7.91
CA GLU A 617 -11.70 26.58 -8.19
C GLU A 617 -11.77 27.52 -6.98
N PRO A 618 -11.89 28.85 -7.20
CA PRO A 618 -12.01 29.81 -6.11
C PRO A 618 -13.22 29.50 -5.20
N GLY A 619 -13.01 29.53 -3.89
CA GLY A 619 -14.06 29.30 -2.90
C GLY A 619 -13.52 28.80 -1.57
N ALA A 620 -14.38 28.78 -0.56
CA ALA A 620 -14.11 28.13 0.73
C ALA A 620 -14.65 26.71 0.70
N PHE A 621 -13.73 25.72 0.74
CA PHE A 621 -14.08 24.31 0.70
C PHE A 621 -13.50 23.59 1.91
N GLU A 622 -14.27 22.66 2.43
CA GLU A 622 -13.78 21.74 3.48
C GLU A 622 -12.76 20.75 2.89
N PRO A 623 -11.80 20.26 3.69
CA PRO A 623 -10.79 19.32 3.21
C PRO A 623 -11.35 18.08 2.50
N ALA A 624 -12.45 17.52 3.01
CA ALA A 624 -13.11 16.37 2.38
C ALA A 624 -13.69 16.71 1.00
N GLU A 625 -14.18 17.96 0.80
CA GLU A 625 -14.71 18.43 -0.49
C GLU A 625 -13.58 18.53 -1.53
N ILE A 626 -12.39 19.03 -1.15
CA ILE A 626 -11.21 19.11 -2.04
C ILE A 626 -10.77 17.69 -2.43
N VAL A 627 -10.72 16.74 -1.49
CA VAL A 627 -10.42 15.34 -1.81
C VAL A 627 -11.47 14.75 -2.72
N ARG A 628 -12.75 15.06 -2.52
CA ARG A 628 -13.84 14.61 -3.38
C ARG A 628 -13.67 15.14 -4.80
N GLY A 629 -13.45 16.45 -4.98
CA GLY A 629 -13.22 17.06 -6.30
C GLY A 629 -11.98 16.47 -6.98
N THR A 630 -10.92 16.18 -6.22
CA THR A 630 -9.72 15.52 -6.74
C THR A 630 -10.04 14.10 -7.26
N ILE A 631 -10.84 13.33 -6.52
CA ILE A 631 -11.26 11.99 -6.94
C ILE A 631 -12.13 12.08 -8.20
N ASP A 632 -13.03 13.06 -8.28
CA ASP A 632 -13.90 13.25 -9.45
C ASP A 632 -13.10 13.61 -10.71
N ASP A 633 -12.07 14.47 -10.61
CA ASP A 633 -11.16 14.78 -11.73
C ASP A 633 -10.34 13.56 -12.16
N LEU A 634 -9.74 12.85 -11.20
CA LEU A 634 -8.97 11.64 -11.49
C LEU A 634 -9.85 10.55 -12.12
N ALA A 635 -11.08 10.35 -11.63
CA ALA A 635 -12.02 9.39 -12.18
C ALA A 635 -12.48 9.78 -13.59
N ALA A 636 -12.70 11.06 -13.87
CA ALA A 636 -13.08 11.53 -15.20
C ALA A 636 -12.04 11.16 -16.27
N ARG A 637 -10.76 11.03 -15.92
CA ARG A 637 -9.71 10.57 -16.83
C ARG A 637 -9.91 9.11 -17.24
N PHE A 638 -10.38 8.24 -16.34
CA PHE A 638 -10.80 6.87 -16.68
C PHE A 638 -12.03 6.87 -17.60
N GLY A 639 -12.97 7.79 -17.42
CA GLY A 639 -14.11 7.96 -18.30
C GLY A 639 -13.68 8.24 -19.76
N ARG A 640 -12.72 9.15 -19.97
CA ARG A 640 -12.19 9.44 -21.31
C ARG A 640 -11.50 8.21 -21.95
N ILE A 641 -10.80 7.40 -21.17
CA ILE A 641 -10.22 6.13 -21.64
C ILE A 641 -11.34 5.16 -22.07
N ALA A 642 -12.41 5.06 -21.27
CA ALA A 642 -13.55 4.19 -21.56
C ALA A 642 -14.30 4.63 -22.84
N GLU A 643 -14.47 5.92 -23.07
CA GLU A 643 -15.05 6.46 -24.32
C GLU A 643 -14.27 5.98 -25.56
N LEU A 644 -12.93 5.99 -25.51
CA LEU A 644 -12.10 5.50 -26.61
C LEU A 644 -12.23 3.98 -26.77
N LEU A 645 -12.29 3.23 -25.67
CA LEU A 645 -12.51 1.79 -25.71
C LEU A 645 -13.88 1.42 -26.29
N HIS A 646 -14.94 2.14 -25.93
CA HIS A 646 -16.28 1.93 -26.48
C HIS A 646 -16.32 2.26 -27.98
N LYS A 647 -15.73 3.40 -28.40
CA LYS A 647 -15.61 3.77 -29.82
C LYS A 647 -14.87 2.73 -30.65
N ALA A 648 -13.87 2.08 -30.06
CA ALA A 648 -13.08 1.03 -30.71
C ALA A 648 -13.73 -0.36 -30.58
N ALA A 649 -14.92 -0.51 -30.00
CA ALA A 649 -15.58 -1.78 -29.69
C ALA A 649 -14.63 -2.73 -28.89
N SER A 650 -13.89 -2.18 -27.95
CA SER A 650 -12.87 -2.90 -27.16
C SER A 650 -13.13 -2.82 -25.65
N CYS A 651 -14.29 -2.30 -25.22
CA CYS A 651 -14.60 -2.23 -23.79
C CYS A 651 -14.98 -3.62 -23.27
N PRO A 652 -14.35 -4.12 -22.20
CA PRO A 652 -14.70 -5.41 -21.62
C PRO A 652 -16.04 -5.34 -20.88
N ALA A 653 -16.63 -6.51 -20.56
CA ALA A 653 -17.88 -6.58 -19.81
C ALA A 653 -17.75 -6.05 -18.39
N ARG A 654 -16.57 -6.18 -17.79
CA ARG A 654 -16.23 -5.68 -16.45
C ARG A 654 -14.72 -5.51 -16.29
N PHE A 655 -14.33 -4.75 -15.26
CA PHE A 655 -12.94 -4.62 -14.84
C PHE A 655 -12.72 -5.24 -13.47
N VAL A 656 -11.57 -5.87 -13.27
CA VAL A 656 -11.09 -6.35 -11.97
C VAL A 656 -10.01 -5.39 -11.47
N ALA A 657 -10.28 -4.71 -10.36
CA ALA A 657 -9.37 -3.71 -9.78
C ALA A 657 -8.43 -4.33 -8.76
N ALA A 658 -7.13 -3.98 -8.85
CA ALA A 658 -6.09 -4.35 -7.90
C ALA A 658 -5.19 -3.13 -7.56
N GLY A 659 -4.41 -3.24 -6.48
CA GLY A 659 -3.53 -2.17 -5.99
C GLY A 659 -4.07 -1.50 -4.73
N GLY A 660 -3.25 -0.67 -4.07
CA GLY A 660 -3.61 -0.05 -2.78
C GLY A 660 -4.87 0.81 -2.85
N LEU A 661 -5.01 1.63 -3.89
CA LEU A 661 -6.17 2.51 -4.08
C LEU A 661 -7.43 1.79 -4.55
N ALA A 662 -7.36 0.53 -4.98
CA ALA A 662 -8.56 -0.27 -5.27
C ALA A 662 -9.44 -0.46 -4.02
N PHE A 663 -8.84 -0.34 -2.83
CA PHE A 663 -9.55 -0.40 -1.54
C PHE A 663 -10.13 0.93 -1.08
N ALA A 664 -10.11 1.97 -1.91
CA ALA A 664 -10.81 3.23 -1.67
C ALA A 664 -12.20 3.19 -2.34
N PRO A 665 -13.29 2.84 -1.61
CA PRO A 665 -14.58 2.52 -2.23
C PRO A 665 -15.16 3.67 -3.05
N HIS A 666 -14.93 4.91 -2.57
CA HIS A 666 -15.42 6.11 -3.25
C HIS A 666 -14.73 6.31 -4.61
N LEU A 667 -13.41 6.06 -4.69
CA LEU A 667 -12.66 6.14 -5.94
C LEU A 667 -13.13 5.06 -6.93
N THR A 668 -13.22 3.80 -6.49
CA THR A 668 -13.59 2.67 -7.36
C THR A 668 -15.03 2.75 -7.84
N SER A 669 -15.97 3.17 -6.97
CA SER A 669 -17.36 3.40 -7.36
C SER A 669 -17.46 4.52 -8.39
N ARG A 670 -16.72 5.63 -8.19
CA ARG A 670 -16.72 6.74 -9.14
C ARG A 670 -16.09 6.36 -10.47
N ILE A 671 -15.00 5.59 -10.46
CA ILE A 671 -14.41 5.05 -11.69
C ILE A 671 -15.44 4.17 -12.43
N SER A 672 -16.11 3.24 -11.73
CA SER A 672 -17.14 2.38 -12.34
C SER A 672 -18.26 3.18 -12.98
N GLU A 673 -18.72 4.24 -12.31
CA GLU A 673 -19.78 5.13 -12.79
C GLU A 673 -19.36 5.87 -14.08
N VAL A 674 -18.20 6.53 -14.09
CA VAL A 674 -17.75 7.32 -15.26
C VAL A 674 -17.32 6.45 -16.44
N MET A 675 -16.86 5.24 -16.19
CA MET A 675 -16.52 4.28 -17.25
C MET A 675 -17.74 3.59 -17.84
N GLY A 676 -18.90 3.64 -17.18
CA GLY A 676 -20.11 2.92 -17.58
C GLY A 676 -19.92 1.39 -17.58
N THR A 677 -18.90 0.87 -16.87
CA THR A 677 -18.54 -0.54 -16.85
C THR A 677 -18.31 -0.98 -15.40
N PRO A 678 -18.87 -2.13 -14.96
CA PRO A 678 -18.70 -2.61 -13.59
C PRO A 678 -17.22 -2.81 -13.20
N VAL A 679 -16.85 -2.31 -12.02
CA VAL A 679 -15.53 -2.53 -11.40
C VAL A 679 -15.68 -3.42 -10.18
N ILE A 680 -15.02 -4.58 -10.20
CA ILE A 680 -14.98 -5.54 -9.09
C ILE A 680 -13.60 -5.46 -8.44
N VAL A 681 -13.54 -5.28 -7.12
CA VAL A 681 -12.27 -5.21 -6.40
C VAL A 681 -11.75 -6.60 -6.07
N ASP A 682 -10.55 -6.95 -6.54
CA ASP A 682 -9.84 -8.12 -6.05
C ASP A 682 -9.29 -7.83 -4.65
N SER A 683 -9.91 -8.39 -3.65
CA SER A 683 -9.54 -8.18 -2.25
C SER A 683 -8.23 -8.88 -1.84
N ARG A 684 -7.67 -9.73 -2.70
CA ARG A 684 -6.41 -10.43 -2.43
C ARG A 684 -5.23 -9.44 -2.58
N PRO A 685 -4.29 -9.40 -1.64
CA PRO A 685 -3.20 -8.43 -1.68
C PRO A 685 -2.05 -8.88 -2.59
N ASP A 686 -1.08 -7.98 -2.77
CA ASP A 686 0.23 -8.26 -3.35
C ASP A 686 0.16 -8.82 -4.78
N ARG A 687 -0.90 -8.43 -5.54
CA ARG A 687 -1.22 -9.01 -6.85
C ARG A 687 -0.06 -8.94 -7.84
N THR A 688 0.72 -7.86 -7.86
CA THR A 688 1.90 -7.72 -8.73
C THR A 688 2.95 -8.80 -8.43
N ALA A 689 3.31 -8.99 -7.17
CA ALA A 689 4.28 -10.03 -6.79
C ALA A 689 3.72 -11.44 -7.05
N VAL A 690 2.42 -11.66 -6.82
CA VAL A 690 1.75 -12.94 -7.12
C VAL A 690 1.81 -13.25 -8.62
N GLY A 691 1.51 -12.29 -9.49
CA GLY A 691 1.56 -12.49 -10.95
C GLY A 691 2.97 -12.82 -11.45
N ALA A 692 4.00 -12.19 -10.89
CA ALA A 692 5.39 -12.56 -11.17
C ALA A 692 5.71 -14.00 -10.76
N ALA A 693 5.23 -14.44 -9.59
CA ALA A 693 5.40 -15.82 -9.15
C ALA A 693 4.64 -16.82 -10.03
N MET A 694 3.40 -16.50 -10.44
CA MET A 694 2.62 -17.32 -11.36
C MET A 694 3.39 -17.54 -12.67
N LEU A 695 3.86 -16.46 -13.31
CA LEU A 695 4.63 -16.56 -14.54
C LEU A 695 5.93 -17.36 -14.37
N ALA A 696 6.61 -17.21 -13.23
CA ALA A 696 7.84 -17.97 -12.95
C ALA A 696 7.59 -19.46 -12.70
N ARG A 697 6.41 -19.83 -12.19
CA ARG A 697 6.01 -21.22 -12.03
C ARG A 697 5.68 -21.86 -13.37
N ASP A 698 4.96 -21.13 -14.22
CA ASP A 698 4.49 -21.63 -15.53
C ASP A 698 5.62 -21.68 -16.56
N GLY A 699 6.67 -20.87 -16.42
CA GLY A 699 7.87 -20.84 -17.25
C GLY A 699 8.98 -21.84 -16.87
N ARG A 700 8.65 -22.96 -16.17
CA ARG A 700 9.60 -24.01 -15.78
C ARG A 700 9.90 -24.99 -16.90
#